data_9e090c0b00f85869303965735e3a50fa
#
_entry.id   9e090c0b00f85869303965735e3a50fa
#
_cell.length_a   1.000
_cell.length_b   1.000
_cell.length_c   1.000
_cell.angle_alpha   90.00
_cell.angle_beta   90.00
_cell.angle_gamma   90.00
#
_symmetry.space_group_name_H-M   'P 1'
#
loop_
_entity.id
_entity.type
_entity.pdbx_description
1 polymer ?
#
loop_
_entity_poly.entity_id
_entity_poly.type
_entity_poly.pdbx_seq_one_letter_code
_entity_poly.pdbx_strand_id
1 'polypeptide(L)'
;MVCGSCGKDNSDGNQFCTSCGDKLSSSEEFLVKDEDMESDPEPATLADLTVRVKNLERDLSRMRGLLEKGSYGVSAARDLQPTALRRSSDKTDDEIVLSLSEKEGGYGSLGNKIPLLNLRLNFLTFERLVGLNWLAIVGALALVVGIGFFLKLAFDNDWIGVTGRIALGLSVAIIMLGLGDYCHGKLLGWARAVTGGGIAILYLSVYATFGFFTLIDPIPAFLFLSLIVALTGVLSLRYESRTIAVLGMVGAFITPVLLNGDLDSSQRFILLIYVVVVDLGILAISILRNWRWFTLIGLVASYGLFAIWMDQVPDSEILLALTGLTAILFIFVGATTIFHIKWRKIPGSLDLALMTLNVAAYYVISINLLWDDYESWLGLFTILLASFYALIAFSATIRPGVSHTIPLYALGTAILFLTLAVPIQLSGSWITMAWAIQGAILIWLSLVTDRPVLRIFSLGVFVAVAARLVIFDTFVETDFYRPFFNERVLTFLISIVAIYLAAYLLKREHRKLAVWELHLSSLFYGVGNFFTLWGLSAEIISYFDNKESVTATPSVKVNRDLGFVLLTPLWALYSFIVISVSIFRDSRVLRLLGVIAAIVTVLKLVTLDSFVFGDVQETFILFLNVHFLAALMVIFALSISAYKYLRLGIELMPIEKYVFRILISLAAFTGIWALSTEIIRYFNYQELTSAKSVSDIENAKQLALTVLWTMYAIGIVIIGIIRRTSKLRLIGLVVLLIPVLKLFIFDVFQLEQEYRVVAFIALGGLLLLTGLAYQWKRKEIREFLIGDVA
;
A
#
# COMPACT_ATOMS: atom_id res chain seq x y z
N MET A 1 1.24 32.27 -44.46
CA MET A 1 1.85 32.43 -43.10
C MET A 1 2.14 31.06 -42.50
N VAL A 2 3.37 30.81 -42.13
CA VAL A 2 3.77 29.52 -41.48
C VAL A 2 3.58 29.66 -39.97
N CYS A 3 2.90 28.71 -39.35
CA CYS A 3 2.71 28.71 -37.90
C CYS A 3 4.02 28.40 -37.16
N GLY A 4 4.46 29.29 -36.24
CA GLY A 4 5.68 29.11 -35.46
C GLY A 4 5.69 27.91 -34.53
N SER A 5 4.51 27.43 -34.09
CA SER A 5 4.37 26.30 -33.15
C SER A 5 4.29 24.91 -33.80
N CYS A 6 3.70 24.79 -34.99
CA CYS A 6 3.53 23.49 -35.67
C CYS A 6 4.10 23.41 -37.09
N GLY A 7 4.61 24.50 -37.65
CA GLY A 7 5.24 24.56 -38.96
C GLY A 7 4.30 24.44 -40.16
N LYS A 8 2.97 24.51 -39.95
CA LYS A 8 2.01 24.36 -41.05
C LYS A 8 1.70 25.69 -41.74
N ASP A 9 1.64 25.67 -43.06
CA ASP A 9 1.28 26.83 -43.84
C ASP A 9 -0.21 27.13 -43.74
N ASN A 10 -0.55 28.38 -43.48
CA ASN A 10 -1.94 28.86 -43.38
C ASN A 10 -2.15 29.99 -44.36
N SER A 11 -3.37 30.13 -44.91
CA SER A 11 -3.71 31.21 -45.83
C SER A 11 -3.61 32.60 -45.18
N ASP A 12 -3.15 33.57 -45.93
CA ASP A 12 -2.99 34.95 -45.48
C ASP A 12 -4.39 35.51 -45.11
N GLY A 13 -4.56 35.85 -43.83
CA GLY A 13 -5.85 36.35 -43.28
C GLY A 13 -6.39 35.56 -42.11
N ASN A 14 -5.83 34.36 -41.79
CA ASN A 14 -6.23 33.60 -40.61
C ASN A 14 -5.54 34.13 -39.34
N GLN A 15 -6.34 34.46 -38.34
CA GLN A 15 -5.80 34.92 -37.03
C GLN A 15 -5.30 33.75 -36.17
N PHE A 16 -5.69 32.53 -36.47
CA PHE A 16 -5.29 31.32 -35.74
C PHE A 16 -4.90 30.21 -36.70
N CYS A 17 -3.94 29.38 -36.32
CA CYS A 17 -3.51 28.23 -37.10
C CYS A 17 -4.62 27.18 -37.21
N THR A 18 -4.96 26.76 -38.43
CA THR A 18 -6.02 25.79 -38.72
C THR A 18 -5.66 24.37 -38.24
N SER A 19 -4.43 24.12 -37.84
CA SER A 19 -3.95 22.79 -37.41
C SER A 19 -3.74 22.63 -35.90
N CYS A 20 -3.24 23.66 -35.23
CA CYS A 20 -2.93 23.60 -33.78
C CYS A 20 -3.70 24.63 -32.94
N GLY A 21 -4.42 25.59 -33.59
CA GLY A 21 -5.20 26.61 -32.89
C GLY A 21 -4.41 27.79 -32.35
N ASP A 22 -3.08 27.83 -32.52
CA ASP A 22 -2.25 28.92 -32.05
C ASP A 22 -2.39 30.19 -32.89
N LYS A 23 -2.25 31.37 -32.25
CA LYS A 23 -2.40 32.69 -32.89
C LYS A 23 -1.22 32.95 -33.83
N LEU A 24 -1.56 33.29 -35.11
CA LEU A 24 -0.59 33.66 -36.12
C LEU A 24 -0.27 35.14 -35.99
N SER A 25 0.98 35.50 -35.67
CA SER A 25 1.44 36.88 -35.64
C SER A 25 1.91 37.31 -37.05
N SER A 26 1.44 38.45 -37.50
CA SER A 26 1.94 39.08 -38.74
C SER A 26 3.39 39.60 -38.51
N SER A 27 4.20 39.44 -39.52
CA SER A 27 5.66 39.72 -39.50
C SER A 27 6.06 41.18 -39.31
N GLU A 28 5.14 42.10 -38.93
CA GLU A 28 5.42 43.51 -38.73
C GLU A 28 5.65 43.91 -37.26
N GLU A 29 5.47 43.01 -36.30
CA GLU A 29 5.66 43.31 -34.85
C GLU A 29 7.05 42.94 -34.30
N PHE A 30 7.99 42.51 -35.14
CA PHE A 30 9.31 42.00 -34.72
C PHE A 30 10.50 42.92 -34.96
N LEU A 31 10.29 44.20 -35.33
CA LEU A 31 11.38 45.14 -35.60
C LEU A 31 11.25 46.47 -34.84
N VAL A 32 11.03 46.46 -33.53
CA VAL A 32 11.41 47.59 -32.64
C VAL A 32 11.46 47.07 -31.20
N LYS A 33 12.65 46.80 -30.71
CA LYS A 33 13.18 47.07 -29.37
C LYS A 33 14.30 46.10 -29.01
N ASP A 34 15.47 46.39 -29.53
CA ASP A 34 16.73 46.17 -28.82
C ASP A 34 17.26 47.56 -28.56
N GLU A 35 17.06 48.06 -27.38
CA GLU A 35 17.83 49.06 -26.63
C GLU A 35 17.04 49.37 -25.36
N ASP A 36 17.50 48.80 -24.26
CA ASP A 36 17.70 49.40 -22.95
C ASP A 36 17.83 48.31 -21.90
N MET A 37 19.07 47.97 -21.63
CA MET A 37 19.54 47.23 -20.46
C MET A 37 19.63 48.18 -19.27
N GLU A 38 19.25 47.70 -18.08
CA GLU A 38 19.42 48.32 -16.76
C GLU A 38 18.38 49.33 -16.28
N SER A 39 17.44 48.83 -15.46
CA SER A 39 17.12 49.42 -14.16
C SER A 39 16.24 48.48 -13.34
N ASP A 40 16.59 48.27 -12.08
CA ASP A 40 15.83 47.56 -11.06
C ASP A 40 14.37 48.02 -11.00
N PRO A 41 13.39 47.12 -10.72
CA PRO A 41 12.01 47.56 -10.57
C PRO A 41 11.85 48.34 -9.25
N GLU A 42 11.48 49.56 -9.37
CA GLU A 42 11.02 50.39 -8.22
C GLU A 42 9.89 49.68 -7.47
N PRO A 43 9.83 49.79 -6.14
CA PRO A 43 8.77 49.20 -5.35
C PRO A 43 7.43 49.83 -5.71
N ALA A 44 6.46 48.97 -6.10
CA ALA A 44 5.11 49.33 -6.46
C ALA A 44 4.50 50.28 -5.41
N THR A 45 4.06 51.46 -5.84
CA THR A 45 3.45 52.46 -4.95
C THR A 45 2.12 51.97 -4.41
N LEU A 46 1.74 52.43 -3.22
CA LEU A 46 0.46 52.08 -2.56
C LEU A 46 -0.76 52.31 -3.47
N ALA A 47 -0.65 53.29 -4.40
CA ALA A 47 -1.66 53.61 -5.41
C ALA A 47 -1.80 52.49 -6.46
N ASP A 48 -0.69 51.88 -6.89
CA ASP A 48 -0.68 50.79 -7.88
C ASP A 48 -1.23 49.51 -7.31
N LEU A 49 -0.89 49.19 -6.03
CA LEU A 49 -1.49 48.08 -5.30
C LEU A 49 -2.99 48.27 -5.09
N THR A 50 -3.47 49.47 -4.82
CA THR A 50 -4.90 49.78 -4.64
C THR A 50 -5.68 49.59 -5.94
N VAL A 51 -5.11 49.93 -7.08
CA VAL A 51 -5.71 49.70 -8.41
C VAL A 51 -5.76 48.24 -8.75
N ARG A 52 -4.70 47.46 -8.43
CA ARG A 52 -4.67 45.99 -8.61
C ARG A 52 -5.68 45.28 -7.75
N VAL A 53 -5.81 45.66 -6.48
CA VAL A 53 -6.84 45.11 -5.57
C VAL A 53 -8.25 45.39 -6.09
N LYS A 54 -8.52 46.61 -6.52
CA LYS A 54 -9.82 47.00 -7.07
C LYS A 54 -10.17 46.30 -8.37
N ASN A 55 -9.19 45.95 -9.20
CA ASN A 55 -9.41 45.13 -10.39
C ASN A 55 -9.68 43.68 -10.05
N LEU A 56 -8.96 43.08 -9.08
CA LEU A 56 -9.20 41.72 -8.58
C LEU A 56 -10.59 41.60 -7.91
N GLU A 57 -11.01 42.60 -7.16
CA GLU A 57 -12.40 42.59 -6.58
C GLU A 57 -13.48 42.67 -7.67
N ARG A 58 -13.22 43.41 -8.74
CA ARG A 58 -14.13 43.47 -9.88
C ARG A 58 -14.22 42.17 -10.68
N ASP A 59 -13.11 41.46 -10.82
CA ASP A 59 -13.06 40.16 -11.49
C ASP A 59 -13.68 39.06 -10.61
N LEU A 60 -13.50 39.12 -9.30
CA LEU A 60 -14.17 38.23 -8.34
C LEU A 60 -15.70 38.46 -8.35
N SER A 61 -16.14 39.70 -8.41
CA SER A 61 -17.58 40.01 -8.48
C SER A 61 -18.21 39.56 -9.82
N ARG A 62 -17.44 39.64 -10.93
CA ARG A 62 -17.85 39.11 -12.24
C ARG A 62 -17.95 37.59 -12.22
N MET A 63 -16.96 36.89 -11.68
CA MET A 63 -17.00 35.44 -11.55
C MET A 63 -18.13 34.95 -10.63
N ARG A 64 -18.39 35.67 -9.55
CA ARG A 64 -19.52 35.39 -8.63
C ARG A 64 -20.86 35.57 -9.32
N GLY A 65 -21.04 36.66 -10.14
CA GLY A 65 -22.22 36.87 -10.95
C GLY A 65 -22.41 35.83 -12.07
N LEU A 66 -21.32 35.24 -12.60
CA LEU A 66 -21.40 34.15 -13.58
C LEU A 66 -21.76 32.83 -12.90
N LEU A 67 -21.30 32.57 -11.68
CA LEU A 67 -21.67 31.37 -10.91
C LEU A 67 -23.14 31.45 -10.42
N GLU A 68 -23.63 32.63 -10.04
CA GLU A 68 -25.04 32.81 -9.67
C GLU A 68 -25.98 32.73 -10.90
N LYS A 69 -25.55 33.20 -12.09
CA LYS A 69 -26.28 33.01 -13.33
C LYS A 69 -26.25 31.59 -13.89
N GLY A 70 -25.16 30.82 -13.62
CA GLY A 70 -25.07 29.42 -13.97
C GLY A 70 -26.00 28.51 -13.16
N SER A 71 -26.47 28.97 -11.99
CA SER A 71 -27.42 28.23 -11.15
C SER A 71 -28.89 28.38 -11.59
N TYR A 72 -29.24 29.38 -12.40
CA TYR A 72 -30.61 29.62 -12.90
C TYR A 72 -30.84 29.27 -14.39
N GLY A 73 -29.84 28.75 -15.11
CA GLY A 73 -29.84 28.55 -16.54
C GLY A 73 -30.29 27.18 -17.08
N VAL A 74 -30.78 26.27 -16.22
CA VAL A 74 -31.12 24.90 -16.67
C VAL A 74 -32.59 24.76 -17.17
N SER A 75 -33.45 25.80 -17.08
CA SER A 75 -34.84 25.69 -17.50
C SER A 75 -35.23 26.45 -18.80
N ALA A 76 -34.29 27.16 -19.45
CA ALA A 76 -34.59 28.01 -20.58
C ALA A 76 -33.93 27.62 -21.92
N ALA A 77 -33.38 26.45 -22.06
CA ALA A 77 -32.76 25.97 -23.30
C ALA A 77 -33.63 24.95 -24.07
N ARG A 78 -34.96 25.14 -24.04
CA ARG A 78 -35.89 24.21 -24.74
C ARG A 78 -36.48 24.72 -26.03
N ASP A 79 -36.19 25.97 -26.43
CA ASP A 79 -36.77 26.55 -27.66
C ASP A 79 -35.71 27.36 -28.44
N LEU A 80 -34.84 26.69 -29.18
CA LEU A 80 -34.17 27.25 -30.34
C LEU A 80 -33.82 26.11 -31.30
N GLN A 81 -34.72 25.88 -32.26
CA GLN A 81 -34.43 25.17 -33.48
C GLN A 81 -33.48 25.99 -34.37
N PRO A 82 -32.41 25.41 -34.93
CA PRO A 82 -31.71 26.03 -36.04
C PRO A 82 -32.33 25.54 -37.36
N THR A 83 -32.96 26.47 -38.05
CA THR A 83 -33.34 26.37 -39.49
C THR A 83 -32.08 26.46 -40.35
N ALA A 84 -32.07 25.61 -41.38
CA ALA A 84 -31.30 25.70 -42.62
C ALA A 84 -29.79 25.30 -42.58
N LEU A 85 -29.54 24.12 -43.11
CA LEU A 85 -28.71 23.97 -44.32
C LEU A 85 -28.94 22.60 -44.97
N ARG A 86 -29.63 22.68 -46.11
CA ARG A 86 -29.96 21.58 -47.04
C ARG A 86 -28.89 21.51 -48.13
N ARG A 87 -28.45 20.32 -48.48
CA ARG A 87 -27.61 19.81 -49.59
C ARG A 87 -26.23 19.34 -49.13
N SER A 88 -25.87 18.09 -49.39
CA SER A 88 -26.07 17.18 -50.50
C SER A 88 -25.66 15.76 -50.13
N SER A 89 -26.50 14.82 -50.52
CA SER A 89 -26.28 13.54 -51.18
C SER A 89 -25.27 12.54 -50.63
N ASP A 90 -25.85 11.40 -50.27
CA ASP A 90 -25.43 10.06 -50.52
C ASP A 90 -24.10 9.54 -49.89
N LYS A 91 -24.38 8.64 -49.01
CA LYS A 91 -23.57 7.55 -48.48
C LYS A 91 -23.07 7.72 -47.05
N THR A 92 -23.67 6.91 -46.23
CA THR A 92 -23.26 6.48 -44.87
C THR A 92 -24.21 6.88 -43.74
N ASP A 93 -25.44 6.32 -43.79
CA ASP A 93 -26.40 6.38 -42.66
C ASP A 93 -26.15 5.38 -41.55
N ASP A 94 -25.07 4.60 -41.62
CA ASP A 94 -24.79 3.54 -40.63
C ASP A 94 -23.80 3.91 -39.48
N GLU A 95 -23.21 5.11 -39.48
CA GLU A 95 -22.22 5.49 -38.48
C GLU A 95 -22.67 6.56 -37.47
N ILE A 96 -23.78 7.19 -37.68
CA ILE A 96 -24.32 8.32 -36.85
C ILE A 96 -25.24 7.84 -35.72
N VAL A 97 -25.75 6.62 -35.78
CA VAL A 97 -26.71 6.09 -34.77
C VAL A 97 -26.01 5.55 -33.52
N LEU A 98 -24.70 5.31 -33.55
CA LEU A 98 -23.93 4.77 -32.41
C LEU A 98 -23.34 5.82 -31.46
N SER A 99 -23.44 7.12 -31.77
CA SER A 99 -22.84 8.18 -30.95
C SER A 99 -23.82 8.99 -30.09
N LEU A 100 -25.13 8.73 -30.15
CA LEU A 100 -26.15 9.48 -29.41
C LEU A 100 -26.84 8.69 -28.27
N SER A 101 -26.38 7.49 -27.97
CA SER A 101 -26.99 6.65 -26.92
C SER A 101 -26.28 6.70 -25.56
N GLU A 102 -25.27 7.55 -25.37
CA GLU A 102 -24.42 7.54 -24.17
C GLU A 102 -24.47 8.81 -23.27
N LYS A 103 -25.57 9.58 -23.36
CA LYS A 103 -25.78 10.74 -22.48
C LYS A 103 -27.20 10.91 -22.00
N GLU A 104 -27.72 9.99 -21.21
CA GLU A 104 -28.75 10.29 -20.21
C GLU A 104 -28.66 9.35 -19.03
N GLY A 105 -28.07 9.82 -17.95
CA GLY A 105 -28.04 9.19 -16.65
C GLY A 105 -27.93 10.23 -15.54
N GLY A 106 -29.11 10.77 -15.18
CA GLY A 106 -29.24 11.75 -14.11
C GLY A 106 -29.07 11.14 -12.71
N TYR A 107 -28.54 11.93 -11.83
CA TYR A 107 -28.40 11.70 -10.39
C TYR A 107 -29.75 11.51 -9.69
N GLY A 108 -29.86 10.52 -8.82
CA GLY A 108 -30.96 10.39 -7.88
C GLY A 108 -30.88 9.16 -6.98
N SER A 109 -30.60 9.40 -5.71
CA SER A 109 -30.99 8.62 -4.54
C SER A 109 -30.31 7.27 -4.24
N LEU A 110 -29.49 7.28 -3.19
CA LEU A 110 -29.03 6.07 -2.45
C LEU A 110 -30.24 5.29 -1.88
N GLY A 111 -30.38 4.06 -2.32
CA GLY A 111 -31.29 3.07 -1.75
C GLY A 111 -30.95 1.69 -2.29
N ASN A 112 -30.50 0.80 -1.43
CA ASN A 112 -30.19 -0.60 -1.67
C ASN A 112 -31.17 -1.29 -2.63
N LYS A 113 -30.74 -1.59 -3.85
CA LYS A 113 -31.28 -2.70 -4.66
C LYS A 113 -30.20 -3.20 -5.61
N ILE A 114 -29.88 -4.48 -5.47
CA ILE A 114 -29.11 -5.27 -6.43
C ILE A 114 -29.69 -5.03 -7.83
N PRO A 115 -28.92 -4.61 -8.84
CA PRO A 115 -29.46 -4.50 -10.19
C PRO A 115 -29.60 -5.91 -10.77
N LEU A 116 -30.82 -6.46 -10.72
CA LEU A 116 -31.24 -7.49 -11.64
C LEU A 116 -31.08 -6.94 -13.06
N LEU A 117 -30.25 -7.62 -13.81
CA LEU A 117 -29.90 -7.40 -15.21
C LEU A 117 -31.19 -7.24 -16.04
N ASN A 118 -31.62 -6.00 -16.30
CA ASN A 118 -32.65 -5.69 -17.29
C ASN A 118 -32.00 -5.83 -18.68
N LEU A 119 -31.87 -7.06 -19.15
CA LEU A 119 -31.65 -7.41 -20.54
C LEU A 119 -32.94 -7.09 -21.32
N ARG A 120 -33.19 -5.83 -21.64
CA ARG A 120 -33.98 -5.50 -22.82
C ARG A 120 -33.12 -5.78 -24.05
N LEU A 121 -33.02 -7.05 -24.42
CA LEU A 121 -32.57 -7.47 -25.74
C LEU A 121 -33.51 -6.86 -26.78
N ASN A 122 -33.05 -5.82 -27.45
CA ASN A 122 -33.72 -5.30 -28.66
C ASN A 122 -33.79 -6.46 -29.64
N PHE A 123 -35.01 -6.91 -29.98
CA PHE A 123 -35.31 -8.07 -30.85
C PHE A 123 -34.54 -7.98 -32.18
N LEU A 124 -34.34 -6.75 -32.72
CA LEU A 124 -33.58 -6.49 -33.95
C LEU A 124 -32.04 -6.72 -33.79
N THR A 125 -31.47 -6.53 -32.56
CA THR A 125 -30.07 -6.83 -32.29
C THR A 125 -29.87 -8.33 -32.11
N PHE A 126 -30.86 -9.02 -31.54
CA PHE A 126 -30.88 -10.47 -31.39
C PHE A 126 -30.98 -11.17 -32.75
N GLU A 127 -31.82 -10.68 -33.66
CA GLU A 127 -31.97 -11.21 -35.01
C GLU A 127 -30.72 -11.02 -35.88
N ARG A 128 -30.00 -9.86 -35.79
CA ARG A 128 -28.69 -9.64 -36.43
C ARG A 128 -27.59 -10.48 -35.83
N LEU A 129 -27.56 -10.64 -34.49
CA LEU A 129 -26.53 -11.45 -33.80
C LEU A 129 -26.73 -12.96 -34.08
N VAL A 130 -27.95 -13.42 -34.06
CA VAL A 130 -28.29 -14.84 -34.26
C VAL A 130 -28.36 -15.21 -35.73
N GLY A 131 -28.90 -14.34 -36.58
CA GLY A 131 -29.18 -14.69 -38.01
C GLY A 131 -27.95 -14.75 -38.90
N LEU A 132 -26.94 -13.84 -38.73
CA LEU A 132 -25.87 -13.72 -39.72
C LEU A 132 -24.55 -14.44 -39.33
N ASN A 133 -24.23 -14.53 -38.04
CA ASN A 133 -22.95 -15.12 -37.62
C ASN A 133 -23.12 -16.39 -36.78
N TRP A 134 -24.09 -16.43 -35.88
CA TRP A 134 -24.31 -17.57 -34.97
C TRP A 134 -24.81 -18.84 -35.68
N LEU A 135 -25.75 -18.68 -36.64
CA LEU A 135 -26.21 -19.81 -37.44
C LEU A 135 -25.10 -20.49 -38.24
N ALA A 136 -24.15 -19.71 -38.79
CA ALA A 136 -22.99 -20.27 -39.50
C ALA A 136 -22.03 -20.95 -38.56
N ILE A 137 -21.77 -20.38 -37.33
CA ILE A 137 -20.92 -21.00 -36.32
C ILE A 137 -21.57 -22.27 -35.74
N VAL A 138 -22.86 -22.20 -35.38
CA VAL A 138 -23.61 -23.36 -34.86
C VAL A 138 -23.72 -24.44 -35.94
N GLY A 139 -23.96 -24.08 -37.22
CA GLY A 139 -23.97 -24.99 -38.35
C GLY A 139 -22.59 -25.70 -38.55
N ALA A 140 -21.52 -24.96 -38.50
CA ALA A 140 -20.17 -25.52 -38.60
C ALA A 140 -19.85 -26.43 -37.37
N LEU A 141 -20.23 -26.01 -36.16
CA LEU A 141 -20.07 -26.83 -34.95
C LEU A 141 -20.91 -28.13 -35.02
N ALA A 142 -22.19 -28.03 -35.44
CA ALA A 142 -23.08 -29.18 -35.63
C ALA A 142 -22.49 -30.15 -36.69
N LEU A 143 -21.92 -29.66 -37.78
CA LEU A 143 -21.27 -30.46 -38.80
C LEU A 143 -20.00 -31.17 -38.27
N VAL A 144 -19.19 -30.51 -37.48
CA VAL A 144 -18.04 -31.13 -36.78
C VAL A 144 -18.49 -32.24 -35.82
N VAL A 145 -19.51 -31.98 -35.00
CA VAL A 145 -20.09 -32.95 -34.08
C VAL A 145 -20.75 -34.13 -34.86
N GLY A 146 -21.47 -33.80 -35.93
CA GLY A 146 -22.09 -34.77 -36.83
C GLY A 146 -21.08 -35.73 -37.49
N ILE A 147 -19.97 -35.18 -37.96
CA ILE A 147 -18.85 -35.98 -38.47
C ILE A 147 -18.24 -36.86 -37.39
N GLY A 148 -18.08 -36.32 -36.16
CA GLY A 148 -17.62 -37.11 -35.02
C GLY A 148 -18.51 -38.28 -34.71
N PHE A 149 -19.85 -38.08 -34.67
CA PHE A 149 -20.82 -39.17 -34.51
C PHE A 149 -20.87 -40.13 -35.71
N PHE A 150 -20.75 -39.65 -36.94
CA PHE A 150 -20.66 -40.46 -38.12
C PHE A 150 -19.41 -41.34 -38.10
N LEU A 151 -18.25 -40.77 -37.70
CA LEU A 151 -17.01 -41.53 -37.53
C LEU A 151 -17.20 -42.62 -36.44
N LYS A 152 -17.84 -42.28 -35.34
CA LYS A 152 -18.16 -43.27 -34.29
C LYS A 152 -19.07 -44.36 -34.79
N LEU A 153 -20.16 -44.01 -35.50
CA LEU A 153 -21.09 -44.95 -36.06
C LEU A 153 -20.42 -45.87 -37.12
N ALA A 154 -19.59 -45.29 -38.00
CA ALA A 154 -18.83 -46.02 -38.98
C ALA A 154 -17.73 -46.89 -38.33
N PHE A 155 -17.26 -46.51 -37.14
CA PHE A 155 -16.35 -47.27 -36.30
C PHE A 155 -17.06 -48.50 -35.71
N ASP A 156 -18.23 -48.30 -35.11
CA ASP A 156 -18.97 -49.35 -34.44
C ASP A 156 -19.56 -50.42 -35.40
N ASN A 157 -19.76 -50.04 -36.69
CA ASN A 157 -20.37 -50.93 -37.70
C ASN A 157 -19.37 -51.39 -38.80
N ASP A 158 -18.09 -51.11 -38.73
CA ASP A 158 -17.06 -51.49 -39.69
C ASP A 158 -17.38 -51.21 -41.18
N TRP A 159 -18.21 -50.19 -41.46
CA TRP A 159 -18.64 -49.84 -42.81
C TRP A 159 -17.47 -49.29 -43.68
N ILE A 160 -16.55 -48.66 -43.06
CA ILE A 160 -15.37 -48.07 -43.72
C ILE A 160 -14.15 -48.44 -42.91
N GLY A 161 -13.16 -49.04 -43.56
CA GLY A 161 -11.88 -49.37 -42.93
C GLY A 161 -11.18 -48.11 -42.35
N VAL A 162 -10.28 -48.31 -41.40
CA VAL A 162 -9.61 -47.21 -40.65
C VAL A 162 -9.03 -46.17 -41.57
N THR A 163 -8.28 -46.59 -42.63
CA THR A 163 -7.67 -45.67 -43.60
C THR A 163 -8.74 -44.89 -44.39
N GLY A 164 -9.89 -45.51 -44.71
CA GLY A 164 -10.97 -44.83 -45.41
C GLY A 164 -11.64 -43.73 -44.54
N ARG A 165 -11.77 -43.96 -43.22
CA ARG A 165 -12.32 -42.99 -42.26
C ARG A 165 -11.47 -41.74 -42.19
N ILE A 166 -10.16 -41.90 -42.08
CA ILE A 166 -9.20 -40.79 -42.06
C ILE A 166 -9.20 -40.03 -43.39
N ALA A 167 -9.15 -40.75 -44.52
CA ALA A 167 -9.17 -40.17 -45.85
C ALA A 167 -10.44 -39.31 -46.09
N LEU A 168 -11.59 -39.78 -45.58
CA LEU A 168 -12.85 -39.05 -45.69
C LEU A 168 -12.81 -37.77 -44.85
N GLY A 169 -12.34 -37.84 -43.59
CA GLY A 169 -12.15 -36.67 -42.73
C GLY A 169 -11.24 -35.62 -43.36
N LEU A 170 -10.07 -36.05 -43.87
CA LEU A 170 -9.13 -35.16 -44.55
C LEU A 170 -9.74 -34.54 -45.82
N SER A 171 -10.49 -35.32 -46.61
CA SER A 171 -11.13 -34.82 -47.82
C SER A 171 -12.17 -33.75 -47.50
N VAL A 172 -13.03 -33.99 -46.51
CA VAL A 172 -14.04 -33.01 -46.06
C VAL A 172 -13.36 -31.74 -45.56
N ALA A 173 -12.29 -31.87 -44.77
CA ALA A 173 -11.56 -30.72 -44.27
C ALA A 173 -10.98 -29.89 -45.42
N ILE A 174 -10.33 -30.53 -46.40
CA ILE A 174 -9.75 -29.84 -47.56
C ILE A 174 -10.85 -29.15 -48.40
N ILE A 175 -12.02 -29.83 -48.62
CA ILE A 175 -13.15 -29.25 -49.33
C ILE A 175 -13.65 -28.01 -48.58
N MET A 176 -13.80 -28.09 -47.26
CA MET A 176 -14.24 -26.94 -46.43
C MET A 176 -13.24 -25.79 -46.49
N LEU A 177 -11.95 -26.06 -46.46
CA LEU A 177 -10.94 -25.02 -46.61
C LEU A 177 -11.01 -24.34 -47.98
N GLY A 178 -11.17 -25.13 -49.06
CA GLY A 178 -11.29 -24.63 -50.41
C GLY A 178 -12.59 -23.83 -50.64
N LEU A 179 -13.73 -24.29 -50.13
CA LEU A 179 -14.99 -23.56 -50.16
C LEU A 179 -14.91 -22.26 -49.34
N GLY A 180 -14.25 -22.29 -48.18
CA GLY A 180 -14.01 -21.08 -47.36
C GLY A 180 -13.23 -20.03 -48.14
N ASP A 181 -12.16 -20.43 -48.81
CA ASP A 181 -11.33 -19.53 -49.64
C ASP A 181 -12.09 -19.00 -50.83
N TYR A 182 -12.86 -19.85 -51.55
CA TYR A 182 -13.66 -19.44 -52.70
C TYR A 182 -14.73 -18.43 -52.32
N CYS A 183 -15.36 -18.60 -51.15
CA CYS A 183 -16.43 -17.70 -50.69
C CYS A 183 -15.93 -16.47 -49.94
N HIS A 184 -14.64 -16.35 -49.69
CA HIS A 184 -14.07 -15.26 -48.88
C HIS A 184 -14.45 -13.85 -49.37
N GLY A 185 -14.45 -13.63 -50.71
CA GLY A 185 -14.81 -12.32 -51.30
C GLY A 185 -16.28 -11.95 -51.26
N LYS A 186 -17.20 -12.92 -51.08
CA LYS A 186 -18.64 -12.73 -51.16
C LYS A 186 -19.37 -12.82 -49.83
N LEU A 187 -18.97 -13.76 -48.96
CA LEU A 187 -19.65 -14.11 -47.72
C LEU A 187 -18.66 -14.28 -46.57
N LEU A 188 -18.06 -13.18 -46.11
CA LEU A 188 -16.93 -13.17 -45.20
C LEU A 188 -17.22 -13.93 -43.85
N GLY A 189 -18.41 -13.73 -43.27
CA GLY A 189 -18.80 -14.38 -42.01
C GLY A 189 -18.94 -15.90 -42.17
N TRP A 190 -19.59 -16.34 -43.28
CA TRP A 190 -19.74 -17.75 -43.61
C TRP A 190 -18.39 -18.41 -43.95
N ALA A 191 -17.56 -17.73 -44.74
CA ALA A 191 -16.22 -18.20 -45.11
C ALA A 191 -15.36 -18.46 -43.87
N ARG A 192 -15.37 -17.55 -42.87
CA ARG A 192 -14.64 -17.72 -41.60
C ARG A 192 -15.13 -18.92 -40.80
N ALA A 193 -16.45 -19.15 -40.74
CA ALA A 193 -17.02 -20.29 -40.02
C ALA A 193 -16.68 -21.63 -40.68
N VAL A 194 -16.80 -21.71 -42.01
CA VAL A 194 -16.48 -22.94 -42.75
C VAL A 194 -14.98 -23.25 -42.73
N THR A 195 -14.14 -22.24 -42.89
CA THR A 195 -12.67 -22.42 -42.74
C THR A 195 -12.29 -22.88 -41.36
N GLY A 196 -12.88 -22.29 -40.29
CA GLY A 196 -12.67 -22.73 -38.90
C GLY A 196 -13.09 -24.17 -38.67
N GLY A 197 -14.25 -24.56 -39.19
CA GLY A 197 -14.77 -25.95 -39.14
C GLY A 197 -13.84 -26.92 -39.88
N GLY A 198 -13.38 -26.54 -41.10
CA GLY A 198 -12.41 -27.29 -41.85
C GLY A 198 -11.10 -27.54 -41.11
N ILE A 199 -10.57 -26.52 -40.44
CA ILE A 199 -9.37 -26.62 -39.61
C ILE A 199 -9.59 -27.59 -38.45
N ALA A 200 -10.75 -27.51 -37.77
CA ALA A 200 -11.05 -28.37 -36.65
C ALA A 200 -11.16 -29.84 -37.07
N ILE A 201 -11.80 -30.11 -38.25
CA ILE A 201 -11.89 -31.47 -38.81
C ILE A 201 -10.51 -31.98 -39.23
N LEU A 202 -9.71 -31.14 -39.86
CA LEU A 202 -8.32 -31.48 -40.25
C LEU A 202 -7.49 -31.89 -39.03
N TYR A 203 -7.58 -31.10 -37.97
CA TYR A 203 -6.89 -31.36 -36.73
C TYR A 203 -7.35 -32.67 -36.07
N LEU A 204 -8.67 -32.91 -35.97
CA LEU A 204 -9.25 -34.14 -35.45
C LEU A 204 -8.86 -35.36 -36.28
N SER A 205 -8.83 -35.23 -37.63
CA SER A 205 -8.47 -36.34 -38.54
C SER A 205 -7.03 -36.75 -38.35
N VAL A 206 -6.10 -35.79 -38.24
CA VAL A 206 -4.68 -36.07 -37.98
C VAL A 206 -4.47 -36.67 -36.60
N TYR A 207 -5.15 -36.09 -35.58
CA TYR A 207 -5.09 -36.65 -34.22
C TYR A 207 -5.63 -38.11 -34.18
N ALA A 208 -6.70 -38.41 -34.90
CA ALA A 208 -7.29 -39.76 -34.94
C ALA A 208 -6.31 -40.79 -35.51
N THR A 209 -5.43 -40.43 -36.52
CA THR A 209 -4.40 -41.36 -37.04
C THR A 209 -3.37 -41.77 -36.02
N PHE A 210 -3.08 -40.91 -35.05
CA PHE A 210 -2.15 -41.16 -33.94
C PHE A 210 -2.88 -41.71 -32.69
N GLY A 211 -3.86 -40.93 -32.13
CA GLY A 211 -4.40 -41.18 -30.81
C GLY A 211 -5.42 -42.35 -30.75
N PHE A 212 -6.19 -42.54 -31.85
CA PHE A 212 -7.20 -43.62 -31.85
C PHE A 212 -6.75 -44.86 -32.61
N PHE A 213 -6.02 -44.67 -33.73
CA PHE A 213 -5.75 -45.77 -34.63
C PHE A 213 -4.26 -46.21 -34.66
N THR A 214 -3.38 -45.50 -33.98
CA THR A 214 -1.94 -45.81 -33.86
C THR A 214 -1.27 -46.13 -35.22
N LEU A 215 -1.70 -45.46 -36.30
CA LEU A 215 -1.22 -45.70 -37.67
C LEU A 215 0.09 -44.97 -37.97
N ILE A 216 0.38 -43.94 -37.26
CA ILE A 216 1.60 -43.12 -37.37
C ILE A 216 2.23 -42.94 -36.01
N ASP A 217 3.56 -42.86 -36.01
CA ASP A 217 4.32 -42.55 -34.78
C ASP A 217 4.06 -41.13 -34.25
N PRO A 218 4.39 -40.85 -32.98
CA PRO A 218 4.19 -39.56 -32.36
C PRO A 218 4.89 -38.40 -33.09
N ILE A 219 6.11 -38.61 -33.61
CA ILE A 219 6.91 -37.57 -34.28
C ILE A 219 6.28 -37.09 -35.60
N PRO A 220 5.89 -37.95 -36.57
CA PRO A 220 5.12 -37.51 -37.74
C PRO A 220 3.80 -36.87 -37.42
N ALA A 221 3.05 -37.39 -36.42
CA ALA A 221 1.79 -36.77 -35.97
C ALA A 221 2.02 -35.35 -35.51
N PHE A 222 3.04 -35.12 -34.69
CA PHE A 222 3.45 -33.80 -34.20
C PHE A 222 3.79 -32.83 -35.34
N LEU A 223 4.53 -33.31 -36.38
CA LEU A 223 4.86 -32.47 -37.54
C LEU A 223 3.61 -32.07 -38.33
N PHE A 224 2.66 -32.99 -38.56
CA PHE A 224 1.39 -32.66 -39.23
C PHE A 224 0.54 -31.70 -38.43
N LEU A 225 0.40 -31.90 -37.11
CA LEU A 225 -0.36 -31.00 -36.24
C LEU A 225 0.27 -29.60 -36.21
N SER A 226 1.62 -29.53 -36.19
CA SER A 226 2.37 -28.26 -36.25
C SER A 226 2.16 -27.54 -37.58
N LEU A 227 2.10 -28.27 -38.70
CA LEU A 227 1.80 -27.73 -40.03
C LEU A 227 0.39 -27.12 -40.06
N ILE A 228 -0.59 -27.80 -39.45
CA ILE A 228 -1.99 -27.29 -39.36
C ILE A 228 -2.04 -26.02 -38.52
N VAL A 229 -1.29 -25.94 -37.42
CA VAL A 229 -1.19 -24.72 -36.61
C VAL A 229 -0.59 -23.57 -37.38
N ALA A 230 0.50 -23.81 -38.15
CA ALA A 230 1.11 -22.82 -39.03
C ALA A 230 0.13 -22.34 -40.13
N LEU A 231 -0.55 -23.29 -40.81
CA LEU A 231 -1.60 -22.98 -41.78
C LEU A 231 -2.71 -22.11 -41.16
N THR A 232 -3.18 -22.44 -39.97
CA THR A 232 -4.20 -21.70 -39.26
C THR A 232 -3.74 -20.28 -38.92
N GLY A 233 -2.49 -20.12 -38.55
CA GLY A 233 -1.87 -18.81 -38.32
C GLY A 233 -1.91 -17.94 -39.58
N VAL A 234 -1.50 -18.48 -40.74
CA VAL A 234 -1.57 -17.78 -42.03
C VAL A 234 -2.99 -17.43 -42.43
N LEU A 235 -3.93 -18.39 -42.32
CA LEU A 235 -5.35 -18.16 -42.63
C LEU A 235 -6.01 -17.13 -41.68
N SER A 236 -5.62 -17.11 -40.42
CA SER A 236 -6.12 -16.11 -39.45
C SER A 236 -5.77 -14.68 -39.83
N LEU A 237 -4.54 -14.49 -40.37
CA LEU A 237 -4.08 -13.19 -40.85
C LEU A 237 -4.77 -12.82 -42.16
N ARG A 238 -4.94 -13.79 -43.09
CA ARG A 238 -5.59 -13.56 -44.39
C ARG A 238 -7.07 -13.22 -44.25
N TYR A 239 -7.77 -13.92 -43.39
CA TYR A 239 -9.20 -13.68 -43.13
C TYR A 239 -9.48 -12.60 -42.07
N GLU A 240 -8.49 -12.01 -41.48
CA GLU A 240 -8.62 -11.06 -40.37
C GLU A 240 -9.55 -11.59 -39.26
N SER A 241 -9.49 -12.89 -38.97
CA SER A 241 -10.44 -13.57 -38.09
C SER A 241 -9.80 -13.92 -36.74
N ARG A 242 -10.30 -13.28 -35.69
CA ARG A 242 -9.89 -13.61 -34.29
C ARG A 242 -10.29 -15.04 -33.92
N THR A 243 -11.42 -15.54 -34.39
CA THR A 243 -11.90 -16.88 -34.09
C THR A 243 -10.98 -17.96 -34.65
N ILE A 244 -10.52 -17.81 -35.90
CA ILE A 244 -9.56 -18.74 -36.53
C ILE A 244 -8.22 -18.70 -35.78
N ALA A 245 -7.73 -17.51 -35.37
CA ALA A 245 -6.51 -17.38 -34.61
C ALA A 245 -6.60 -18.09 -33.26
N VAL A 246 -7.70 -17.93 -32.52
CA VAL A 246 -7.92 -18.62 -31.23
C VAL A 246 -8.00 -20.13 -31.44
N LEU A 247 -8.70 -20.60 -32.47
CA LEU A 247 -8.78 -22.03 -32.78
C LEU A 247 -7.39 -22.63 -33.03
N GLY A 248 -6.54 -21.92 -33.83
CA GLY A 248 -5.17 -22.36 -34.08
C GLY A 248 -4.31 -22.38 -32.83
N MET A 249 -4.51 -21.40 -31.93
CA MET A 249 -3.81 -21.32 -30.65
C MET A 249 -4.23 -22.46 -29.72
N VAL A 250 -5.53 -22.75 -29.61
CA VAL A 250 -6.04 -23.90 -28.84
C VAL A 250 -5.44 -25.21 -29.37
N GLY A 251 -5.42 -25.39 -30.71
CA GLY A 251 -4.75 -26.53 -31.34
C GLY A 251 -3.25 -26.61 -31.03
N ALA A 252 -2.56 -25.46 -31.08
CA ALA A 252 -1.12 -25.39 -30.77
C ALA A 252 -0.80 -25.88 -29.36
N PHE A 253 -1.53 -25.40 -28.35
CA PHE A 253 -1.25 -25.75 -26.96
C PHE A 253 -1.85 -27.11 -26.53
N ILE A 254 -2.90 -27.58 -27.19
CA ILE A 254 -3.43 -28.93 -26.96
C ILE A 254 -2.53 -30.01 -27.57
N THR A 255 -1.80 -29.74 -28.68
CA THR A 255 -0.96 -30.71 -29.35
C THR A 255 0.04 -31.40 -28.41
N PRO A 256 0.84 -30.70 -27.61
CA PRO A 256 1.76 -31.34 -26.67
C PRO A 256 1.07 -32.18 -25.60
N VAL A 257 -0.09 -31.70 -25.12
CA VAL A 257 -0.86 -32.41 -24.07
C VAL A 257 -1.45 -33.71 -24.57
N LEU A 258 -1.91 -33.74 -25.84
CA LEU A 258 -2.46 -34.95 -26.47
C LEU A 258 -1.39 -36.01 -26.78
N LEU A 259 -0.18 -35.61 -26.93
CA LEU A 259 0.97 -36.47 -27.22
C LEU A 259 1.72 -36.91 -25.96
N ASN A 260 1.15 -36.62 -24.78
CA ASN A 260 1.76 -36.87 -23.48
C ASN A 260 1.96 -38.38 -23.23
N GLY A 261 3.24 -38.81 -23.25
CA GLY A 261 3.77 -40.08 -22.81
C GLY A 261 5.06 -39.83 -22.06
N ASP A 262 5.74 -40.86 -21.58
CA ASP A 262 7.11 -40.75 -21.05
C ASP A 262 8.03 -40.20 -22.10
N LEU A 263 8.31 -38.90 -22.10
CA LEU A 263 9.09 -38.21 -23.08
C LEU A 263 10.59 -38.42 -22.81
N ASP A 264 11.32 -38.90 -23.83
CA ASP A 264 12.78 -38.90 -23.81
C ASP A 264 13.38 -37.51 -23.89
N SER A 265 14.63 -37.31 -23.45
CA SER A 265 15.34 -36.02 -23.46
C SER A 265 15.27 -35.30 -24.81
N SER A 266 15.38 -36.05 -25.93
CA SER A 266 15.27 -35.52 -27.29
C SER A 266 13.87 -34.98 -27.60
N GLN A 267 12.83 -35.65 -27.11
CA GLN A 267 11.43 -35.27 -27.33
C GLN A 267 11.07 -34.03 -26.50
N ARG A 268 11.59 -33.93 -25.26
CA ARG A 268 11.46 -32.71 -24.42
C ARG A 268 12.10 -31.50 -25.09
N PHE A 269 13.28 -31.66 -25.68
CA PHE A 269 13.92 -30.56 -26.41
C PHE A 269 13.10 -30.10 -27.62
N ILE A 270 12.55 -31.05 -28.41
CA ILE A 270 11.65 -30.73 -29.53
C ILE A 270 10.40 -29.99 -29.07
N LEU A 271 9.79 -30.40 -27.95
CA LEU A 271 8.64 -29.75 -27.36
C LEU A 271 8.95 -28.31 -26.98
N LEU A 272 10.08 -28.06 -26.35
CA LEU A 272 10.53 -26.74 -25.96
C LEU A 272 10.70 -25.81 -27.18
N ILE A 273 11.37 -26.30 -28.25
CA ILE A 273 11.50 -25.57 -29.51
C ILE A 273 10.13 -25.27 -30.10
N TYR A 274 9.21 -26.23 -30.05
CA TYR A 274 7.85 -26.05 -30.57
C TYR A 274 7.11 -24.90 -29.84
N VAL A 275 7.11 -24.87 -28.49
CA VAL A 275 6.46 -23.81 -27.71
C VAL A 275 7.06 -22.45 -28.08
N VAL A 276 8.39 -22.35 -28.17
CA VAL A 276 9.10 -21.13 -28.63
C VAL A 276 8.65 -20.69 -30.02
N VAL A 277 8.52 -21.61 -30.99
CA VAL A 277 8.05 -21.31 -32.34
C VAL A 277 6.58 -20.84 -32.32
N VAL A 278 5.71 -21.48 -31.56
CA VAL A 278 4.31 -21.04 -31.38
C VAL A 278 4.25 -19.64 -30.78
N ASP A 279 5.04 -19.36 -29.76
CA ASP A 279 5.11 -18.04 -29.15
C ASP A 279 5.65 -16.95 -30.09
N LEU A 280 6.63 -17.28 -30.93
CA LEU A 280 7.05 -16.39 -32.01
C LEU A 280 5.92 -16.13 -33.02
N GLY A 281 5.13 -17.12 -33.35
CA GLY A 281 3.90 -16.95 -34.14
C GLY A 281 2.89 -16.02 -33.50
N ILE A 282 2.64 -16.16 -32.18
CA ILE A 282 1.80 -15.27 -31.39
C ILE A 282 2.36 -13.85 -31.40
N LEU A 283 3.66 -13.68 -31.20
CA LEU A 283 4.35 -12.40 -31.30
C LEU A 283 4.14 -11.75 -32.67
N ALA A 284 4.31 -12.51 -33.75
CA ALA A 284 4.12 -12.01 -35.11
C ALA A 284 2.68 -11.52 -35.34
N ILE A 285 1.68 -12.33 -34.98
CA ILE A 285 0.25 -11.96 -35.07
C ILE A 285 -0.04 -10.73 -34.20
N SER A 286 0.48 -10.65 -32.98
CA SER A 286 0.30 -9.50 -32.08
C SER A 286 0.86 -8.19 -32.66
N ILE A 287 2.02 -8.26 -33.32
CA ILE A 287 2.65 -7.10 -33.97
C ILE A 287 1.84 -6.66 -35.20
N LEU A 288 1.38 -7.61 -36.02
CA LEU A 288 0.68 -7.32 -37.29
C LEU A 288 -0.75 -6.83 -37.07
N ARG A 289 -1.47 -7.36 -36.09
CA ARG A 289 -2.93 -7.13 -35.92
C ARG A 289 -3.33 -6.46 -34.63
N ASN A 290 -2.42 -6.23 -33.70
CA ASN A 290 -2.65 -5.58 -32.39
C ASN A 290 -3.76 -6.25 -31.55
N TRP A 291 -3.86 -7.58 -31.58
CA TRP A 291 -4.84 -8.36 -30.82
C TRP A 291 -4.32 -8.70 -29.41
N ARG A 292 -4.43 -7.77 -28.46
CA ARG A 292 -3.88 -7.90 -27.09
C ARG A 292 -4.44 -9.08 -26.30
N TRP A 293 -5.72 -9.38 -26.46
CA TRP A 293 -6.34 -10.55 -25.84
C TRP A 293 -5.74 -11.87 -26.31
N PHE A 294 -5.36 -11.93 -27.58
CA PHE A 294 -4.68 -13.08 -28.14
C PHE A 294 -3.33 -13.31 -27.50
N THR A 295 -2.56 -12.24 -27.26
CA THR A 295 -1.28 -12.29 -26.55
C THR A 295 -1.48 -12.78 -25.10
N LEU A 296 -2.57 -12.35 -24.40
CA LEU A 296 -2.86 -12.80 -23.04
C LEU A 296 -3.13 -14.30 -22.97
N ILE A 297 -3.98 -14.82 -23.87
CA ILE A 297 -4.30 -16.26 -23.91
C ILE A 297 -3.02 -17.07 -24.21
N GLY A 298 -2.20 -16.61 -25.16
CA GLY A 298 -0.92 -17.24 -25.49
C GLY A 298 0.01 -17.28 -24.29
N LEU A 299 0.19 -16.16 -23.61
CA LEU A 299 1.06 -16.07 -22.43
C LEU A 299 0.61 -17.04 -21.33
N VAL A 300 -0.68 -17.05 -20.99
CA VAL A 300 -1.23 -17.96 -19.96
C VAL A 300 -1.06 -19.43 -20.38
N ALA A 301 -1.29 -19.73 -21.67
CA ALA A 301 -1.16 -21.10 -22.18
C ALA A 301 0.31 -21.58 -22.19
N SER A 302 1.26 -20.71 -22.60
CA SER A 302 2.70 -21.07 -22.64
C SER A 302 3.25 -21.33 -21.25
N TYR A 303 3.01 -20.43 -20.28
CA TYR A 303 3.45 -20.64 -18.89
C TYR A 303 2.68 -21.78 -18.21
N GLY A 304 1.38 -21.95 -18.50
CA GLY A 304 0.58 -23.07 -17.99
C GLY A 304 1.07 -24.42 -18.48
N LEU A 305 1.37 -24.54 -19.77
CA LEU A 305 1.94 -25.77 -20.34
C LEU A 305 3.32 -26.04 -19.74
N PHE A 306 4.15 -25.01 -19.58
CA PHE A 306 5.47 -25.15 -18.97
C PHE A 306 5.38 -25.58 -17.50
N ALA A 307 4.44 -25.03 -16.73
CA ALA A 307 4.21 -25.40 -15.33
C ALA A 307 3.76 -26.86 -15.17
N ILE A 308 2.90 -27.35 -16.08
CA ILE A 308 2.49 -28.76 -16.09
C ILE A 308 3.68 -29.69 -16.41
N TRP A 309 4.56 -29.26 -17.32
CA TRP A 309 5.72 -30.05 -17.73
C TRP A 309 6.84 -30.03 -16.68
N MET A 310 6.94 -29.00 -15.85
CA MET A 310 8.02 -28.79 -14.90
C MET A 310 8.22 -29.95 -13.91
N ASP A 311 7.14 -30.58 -13.45
CA ASP A 311 7.20 -31.73 -12.53
C ASP A 311 7.88 -32.97 -13.12
N GLN A 312 8.10 -32.99 -14.46
CA GLN A 312 8.71 -34.10 -15.20
C GLN A 312 10.14 -33.82 -15.63
N VAL A 313 10.67 -32.61 -15.29
CA VAL A 313 12.03 -32.22 -15.69
C VAL A 313 13.06 -32.87 -14.75
N PRO A 314 13.95 -33.74 -15.22
CA PRO A 314 15.03 -34.27 -14.39
C PRO A 314 16.08 -33.21 -14.08
N ASP A 315 16.79 -33.36 -12.96
CA ASP A 315 17.82 -32.42 -12.49
C ASP A 315 18.88 -32.13 -13.54
N SER A 316 19.21 -33.13 -14.37
CA SER A 316 20.20 -32.98 -15.47
C SER A 316 19.75 -32.03 -16.60
N GLU A 317 18.45 -31.69 -16.68
CA GLU A 317 17.88 -30.85 -17.74
C GLU A 317 17.36 -29.49 -17.25
N ILE A 318 17.57 -29.12 -15.99
CA ILE A 318 17.14 -27.83 -15.38
C ILE A 318 17.63 -26.65 -16.21
N LEU A 319 18.89 -26.68 -16.68
CA LEU A 319 19.45 -25.60 -17.50
C LEU A 319 18.74 -25.46 -18.85
N LEU A 320 18.35 -26.57 -19.46
CA LEU A 320 17.58 -26.60 -20.71
C LEU A 320 16.19 -26.00 -20.48
N ALA A 321 15.50 -26.41 -19.43
CA ALA A 321 14.20 -25.88 -19.05
C ALA A 321 14.26 -24.36 -18.78
N LEU A 322 15.26 -23.89 -18.03
CA LEU A 322 15.47 -22.49 -17.76
C LEU A 322 15.75 -21.67 -19.03
N THR A 323 16.50 -22.20 -19.99
CA THR A 323 16.75 -21.53 -21.29
C THR A 323 15.47 -21.37 -22.07
N GLY A 324 14.61 -22.39 -22.12
CA GLY A 324 13.30 -22.30 -22.76
C GLY A 324 12.36 -21.30 -22.09
N LEU A 325 12.29 -21.36 -20.78
CA LEU A 325 11.50 -20.42 -20.00
C LEU A 325 11.97 -18.96 -20.23
N THR A 326 13.29 -18.75 -20.29
CA THR A 326 13.90 -17.46 -20.60
C THR A 326 13.56 -16.99 -22.02
N ALA A 327 13.53 -17.90 -23.01
CA ALA A 327 13.09 -17.57 -24.36
C ALA A 327 11.63 -17.09 -24.38
N ILE A 328 10.74 -17.75 -23.65
CA ILE A 328 9.33 -17.33 -23.48
C ILE A 328 9.27 -15.91 -22.89
N LEU A 329 10.02 -15.64 -21.81
CA LEU A 329 10.11 -14.29 -21.20
C LEU A 329 10.47 -13.25 -22.26
N PHE A 330 11.56 -13.48 -23.03
CA PHE A 330 12.03 -12.50 -24.02
C PHE A 330 11.05 -12.28 -25.17
N ILE A 331 10.35 -13.32 -25.62
CA ILE A 331 9.32 -13.22 -26.65
C ILE A 331 8.19 -12.31 -26.17
N PHE A 332 7.68 -12.53 -24.98
CA PHE A 332 6.60 -11.71 -24.44
C PHE A 332 7.05 -10.32 -23.99
N VAL A 333 8.29 -10.13 -23.54
CA VAL A 333 8.89 -8.78 -23.37
C VAL A 333 8.97 -8.07 -24.71
N GLY A 334 9.30 -8.79 -25.80
CA GLY A 334 9.27 -8.28 -27.17
C GLY A 334 7.87 -7.83 -27.59
N ALA A 335 6.87 -8.68 -27.35
CA ALA A 335 5.47 -8.43 -27.71
C ALA A 335 4.83 -7.27 -26.93
N THR A 336 5.22 -7.05 -25.71
CA THR A 336 4.63 -6.06 -24.81
C THR A 336 5.52 -4.82 -24.65
N THR A 337 6.71 -4.97 -24.07
CA THR A 337 7.56 -3.84 -23.67
C THR A 337 8.31 -3.25 -24.87
N ILE A 338 9.05 -4.07 -25.62
CA ILE A 338 9.87 -3.60 -26.75
C ILE A 338 8.99 -3.06 -27.87
N PHE A 339 7.82 -3.64 -28.09
CA PHE A 339 6.84 -3.12 -29.04
C PHE A 339 6.50 -1.66 -28.76
N HIS A 340 6.16 -1.30 -27.51
CA HIS A 340 5.80 0.07 -27.15
C HIS A 340 6.98 1.04 -27.25
N ILE A 341 8.19 0.59 -26.91
CA ILE A 341 9.41 1.39 -27.07
C ILE A 341 9.69 1.68 -28.55
N LYS A 342 9.55 0.67 -29.43
CA LYS A 342 9.85 0.79 -30.85
C LYS A 342 8.83 1.65 -31.60
N TRP A 343 7.53 1.42 -31.36
CA TRP A 343 6.44 2.14 -32.04
C TRP A 343 5.93 3.36 -31.28
N ARG A 344 6.54 3.73 -30.14
CA ARG A 344 6.21 4.90 -29.33
C ARG A 344 4.72 4.97 -28.93
N LYS A 345 4.09 3.82 -28.74
CA LYS A 345 2.67 3.74 -28.32
C LYS A 345 2.57 3.78 -26.79
N ILE A 346 1.54 4.44 -26.29
CA ILE A 346 1.23 4.45 -24.86
C ILE A 346 0.65 3.09 -24.47
N PRO A 347 1.19 2.36 -23.47
CA PRO A 347 0.63 1.10 -23.02
C PRO A 347 -0.71 1.31 -22.33
N GLY A 348 -1.69 0.47 -22.64
CA GLY A 348 -2.97 0.42 -21.94
C GLY A 348 -2.87 -0.40 -20.64
N SER A 349 -3.98 -0.46 -19.88
CA SER A 349 -4.03 -1.27 -18.64
C SER A 349 -3.79 -2.77 -18.90
N LEU A 350 -4.30 -3.29 -20.01
CA LEU A 350 -4.07 -4.69 -20.41
C LEU A 350 -2.60 -4.96 -20.77
N ASP A 351 -1.91 -3.99 -21.38
CA ASP A 351 -0.48 -4.14 -21.70
C ASP A 351 0.37 -4.19 -20.42
N LEU A 352 0.04 -3.34 -19.42
CA LEU A 352 0.70 -3.38 -18.11
C LEU A 352 0.43 -4.69 -17.38
N ALA A 353 -0.80 -5.19 -17.43
CA ALA A 353 -1.15 -6.49 -16.86
C ALA A 353 -0.36 -7.64 -17.54
N LEU A 354 -0.24 -7.63 -18.87
CA LEU A 354 0.56 -8.60 -19.61
C LEU A 354 2.04 -8.55 -19.24
N MET A 355 2.60 -7.34 -19.12
CA MET A 355 3.99 -7.14 -18.68
C MET A 355 4.21 -7.72 -17.28
N THR A 356 3.27 -7.46 -16.35
CA THR A 356 3.36 -7.93 -14.96
C THR A 356 3.20 -9.45 -14.89
N LEU A 357 2.22 -10.01 -15.58
CA LEU A 357 1.97 -11.44 -15.59
C LEU A 357 3.15 -12.22 -16.19
N ASN A 358 3.73 -11.71 -17.28
CA ASN A 358 4.90 -12.32 -17.92
C ASN A 358 6.08 -12.46 -16.96
N VAL A 359 6.45 -11.37 -16.29
CA VAL A 359 7.60 -11.39 -15.38
C VAL A 359 7.30 -12.17 -14.09
N ALA A 360 6.08 -12.09 -13.57
CA ALA A 360 5.68 -12.81 -12.37
C ALA A 360 5.66 -14.33 -12.60
N ALA A 361 5.06 -14.78 -13.72
CA ALA A 361 5.02 -16.20 -14.07
C ALA A 361 6.44 -16.76 -14.30
N TYR A 362 7.27 -16.04 -15.07
CA TYR A 362 8.67 -16.39 -15.26
C TYR A 362 9.41 -16.57 -13.93
N TYR A 363 9.28 -15.59 -13.06
CA TYR A 363 10.00 -15.58 -11.78
C TYR A 363 9.56 -16.71 -10.85
N VAL A 364 8.26 -16.91 -10.70
CA VAL A 364 7.72 -17.97 -9.82
C VAL A 364 8.14 -19.34 -10.31
N ILE A 365 8.03 -19.62 -11.63
CA ILE A 365 8.42 -20.92 -12.19
C ILE A 365 9.93 -21.11 -12.11
N SER A 366 10.73 -20.06 -12.41
CA SER A 366 12.20 -20.16 -12.35
C SER A 366 12.70 -20.42 -10.93
N ILE A 367 12.11 -19.74 -9.91
CA ILE A 367 12.48 -19.98 -8.50
C ILE A 367 12.14 -21.41 -8.12
N ASN A 368 10.94 -21.88 -8.44
CA ASN A 368 10.55 -23.26 -8.11
C ASN A 368 11.49 -24.29 -8.76
N LEU A 369 11.87 -24.07 -10.01
CA LEU A 369 12.80 -24.94 -10.74
C LEU A 369 14.21 -24.94 -10.17
N LEU A 370 14.68 -23.81 -9.61
CA LEU A 370 16.05 -23.65 -9.11
C LEU A 370 16.18 -23.83 -7.60
N TRP A 371 15.06 -24.01 -6.86
CA TRP A 371 15.07 -23.96 -5.39
C TRP A 371 15.92 -25.06 -4.76
N ASP A 372 15.76 -26.30 -5.21
CA ASP A 372 16.37 -27.45 -4.55
C ASP A 372 17.89 -27.55 -4.82
N ASP A 373 18.33 -27.32 -6.07
CA ASP A 373 19.72 -27.52 -6.48
C ASP A 373 20.59 -26.26 -6.49
N TYR A 374 19.95 -25.08 -6.59
CA TYR A 374 20.64 -23.80 -6.82
C TYR A 374 20.25 -22.70 -5.84
N GLU A 375 19.84 -23.05 -4.60
CA GLU A 375 19.40 -22.09 -3.59
C GLU A 375 20.41 -20.95 -3.38
N SER A 376 21.71 -21.25 -3.31
CA SER A 376 22.76 -20.25 -3.11
C SER A 376 22.89 -19.23 -4.25
N TRP A 377 22.39 -19.54 -5.45
CA TRP A 377 22.46 -18.70 -6.65
C TRP A 377 21.17 -17.93 -6.94
N LEU A 378 20.08 -18.22 -6.23
CA LEU A 378 18.77 -17.59 -6.45
C LEU A 378 18.81 -16.07 -6.26
N GLY A 379 19.56 -15.58 -5.28
CA GLY A 379 19.75 -14.14 -5.09
C GLY A 379 20.44 -13.47 -6.27
N LEU A 380 21.51 -14.09 -6.80
CA LEU A 380 22.21 -13.60 -7.99
C LEU A 380 21.28 -13.61 -9.23
N PHE A 381 20.50 -14.68 -9.42
CA PHE A 381 19.51 -14.78 -10.48
C PHE A 381 18.49 -13.62 -10.40
N THR A 382 17.99 -13.34 -9.20
CA THR A 382 17.04 -12.25 -8.97
C THR A 382 17.65 -10.87 -9.24
N ILE A 383 18.94 -10.65 -8.89
CA ILE A 383 19.68 -9.42 -9.20
C ILE A 383 19.91 -9.27 -10.71
N LEU A 384 20.20 -10.36 -11.43
CA LEU A 384 20.33 -10.33 -12.89
C LEU A 384 19.01 -9.91 -13.55
N LEU A 385 17.88 -10.41 -13.06
CA LEU A 385 16.57 -10.02 -13.56
C LEU A 385 16.24 -8.55 -13.22
N ALA A 386 16.59 -8.08 -12.03
CA ALA A 386 16.51 -6.67 -11.66
C ALA A 386 17.34 -5.79 -12.61
N SER A 387 18.58 -6.21 -12.91
CA SER A 387 19.49 -5.51 -13.83
C SER A 387 18.96 -5.47 -15.26
N PHE A 388 18.34 -6.55 -15.72
CA PHE A 388 17.68 -6.60 -17.03
C PHE A 388 16.55 -5.58 -17.15
N TYR A 389 15.67 -5.49 -16.14
CA TYR A 389 14.60 -4.49 -16.15
C TYR A 389 15.10 -3.05 -15.92
N ALA A 390 16.19 -2.86 -15.18
CA ALA A 390 16.86 -1.56 -15.07
C ALA A 390 17.44 -1.12 -16.42
N LEU A 391 18.01 -2.03 -17.21
CA LEU A 391 18.51 -1.76 -18.58
C LEU A 391 17.35 -1.39 -19.52
N ILE A 392 16.19 -2.06 -19.41
CA ILE A 392 14.99 -1.70 -20.18
C ILE A 392 14.53 -0.28 -19.78
N ALA A 393 14.47 0.04 -18.49
CA ALA A 393 14.10 1.37 -18.01
C ALA A 393 15.04 2.44 -18.54
N PHE A 394 16.35 2.22 -18.48
CA PHE A 394 17.39 3.11 -19.00
C PHE A 394 17.25 3.31 -20.52
N SER A 395 17.13 2.22 -21.27
CA SER A 395 17.00 2.26 -22.74
C SER A 395 15.73 2.99 -23.20
N ALA A 396 14.63 2.84 -22.45
CA ALA A 396 13.38 3.53 -22.73
C ALA A 396 13.45 5.04 -22.38
N THR A 397 14.22 5.41 -21.35
CA THR A 397 14.38 6.82 -20.94
C THR A 397 15.21 7.62 -21.94
N ILE A 398 16.22 7.02 -22.54
CA ILE A 398 17.10 7.71 -23.52
C ILE A 398 16.40 7.95 -24.87
N ARG A 399 15.40 7.14 -25.21
CA ARG A 399 14.73 7.25 -26.51
C ARG A 399 13.67 8.35 -26.51
N PRO A 400 13.78 9.40 -27.37
CA PRO A 400 12.80 10.48 -27.41
C PRO A 400 11.46 9.99 -27.93
N GLY A 401 10.36 10.45 -27.31
CA GLY A 401 8.99 10.13 -27.69
C GLY A 401 8.45 8.80 -27.13
N VAL A 402 9.18 8.11 -26.26
CA VAL A 402 8.66 6.97 -25.52
C VAL A 402 7.84 7.47 -24.33
N SER A 403 6.67 6.84 -24.11
CA SER A 403 5.81 7.18 -22.97
C SER A 403 6.54 6.96 -21.64
N HIS A 404 6.42 7.91 -20.71
CA HIS A 404 6.99 7.80 -19.35
C HIS A 404 6.50 6.59 -18.55
N THR A 405 5.39 5.98 -18.93
CA THR A 405 4.81 4.80 -18.26
C THR A 405 5.75 3.59 -18.33
N ILE A 406 6.41 3.38 -19.49
CA ILE A 406 7.28 2.20 -19.71
C ILE A 406 8.53 2.24 -18.83
N PRO A 407 9.36 3.32 -18.86
CA PRO A 407 10.54 3.35 -18.01
C PRO A 407 10.18 3.32 -16.52
N LEU A 408 9.03 3.93 -16.10
CA LEU A 408 8.58 3.86 -14.72
C LEU A 408 8.18 2.45 -14.31
N TYR A 409 7.45 1.75 -15.18
CA TYR A 409 7.09 0.35 -14.95
C TYR A 409 8.34 -0.54 -14.83
N ALA A 410 9.25 -0.44 -15.81
CA ALA A 410 10.46 -1.25 -15.81
C ALA A 410 11.36 -0.95 -14.60
N LEU A 411 11.49 0.31 -14.21
CA LEU A 411 12.23 0.71 -13.01
C LEU A 411 11.57 0.16 -11.74
N GLY A 412 10.24 0.24 -11.64
CA GLY A 412 9.49 -0.34 -10.52
C GLY A 412 9.69 -1.85 -10.41
N THR A 413 9.66 -2.56 -11.53
CA THR A 413 9.93 -4.00 -11.59
C THR A 413 11.37 -4.33 -11.17
N ALA A 414 12.36 -3.55 -11.61
CA ALA A 414 13.75 -3.70 -11.21
C ALA A 414 13.94 -3.52 -9.69
N ILE A 415 13.32 -2.48 -9.11
CA ILE A 415 13.36 -2.24 -7.66
C ILE A 415 12.68 -3.37 -6.91
N LEU A 416 11.54 -3.87 -7.39
CA LEU A 416 10.84 -5.00 -6.78
C LEU A 416 11.75 -6.23 -6.71
N PHE A 417 12.43 -6.59 -7.81
CA PHE A 417 13.36 -7.72 -7.80
C PHE A 417 14.57 -7.49 -6.90
N LEU A 418 15.10 -6.27 -6.87
CA LEU A 418 16.17 -5.93 -5.95
C LEU A 418 15.72 -6.09 -4.47
N THR A 419 14.47 -5.76 -4.18
CA THR A 419 13.88 -5.94 -2.85
C THR A 419 13.67 -7.41 -2.52
N LEU A 420 13.25 -8.23 -3.50
CA LEU A 420 13.06 -9.67 -3.35
C LEU A 420 14.37 -10.46 -3.27
N ALA A 421 15.43 -9.98 -3.92
CA ALA A 421 16.75 -10.61 -3.85
C ALA A 421 17.31 -10.64 -2.42
N VAL A 422 16.96 -9.64 -1.61
CA VAL A 422 17.43 -9.52 -0.22
C VAL A 422 17.00 -10.71 0.64
N PRO A 423 15.71 -11.07 0.79
CA PRO A 423 15.30 -12.18 1.65
C PRO A 423 15.63 -13.56 1.06
N ILE A 424 15.96 -13.62 -0.22
CA ILE A 424 16.38 -14.87 -0.87
C ILE A 424 17.85 -15.17 -0.55
N GLN A 425 18.70 -14.13 -0.55
CA GLN A 425 20.15 -14.29 -0.36
C GLN A 425 20.58 -14.12 1.09
N LEU A 426 19.84 -13.33 1.87
CA LEU A 426 20.17 -13.02 3.25
C LEU A 426 19.19 -13.73 4.19
N SER A 427 19.68 -14.08 5.37
CA SER A 427 18.87 -14.69 6.42
C SER A 427 18.82 -13.79 7.66
N GLY A 428 17.87 -14.06 8.56
CA GLY A 428 17.75 -13.37 9.83
C GLY A 428 17.59 -11.84 9.70
N SER A 429 18.26 -11.13 10.55
CA SER A 429 18.19 -9.66 10.69
C SER A 429 18.89 -8.90 9.57
N TRP A 430 19.75 -9.55 8.77
CA TRP A 430 20.40 -8.93 7.61
C TRP A 430 19.42 -8.47 6.56
N ILE A 431 18.26 -9.14 6.44
CA ILE A 431 17.16 -8.73 5.54
C ILE A 431 16.66 -7.33 5.92
N THR A 432 16.39 -7.12 7.19
CA THR A 432 15.84 -5.85 7.69
C THR A 432 16.83 -4.71 7.51
N MET A 433 18.12 -4.96 7.80
CA MET A 433 19.19 -3.97 7.60
C MET A 433 19.34 -3.58 6.13
N ALA A 434 19.34 -4.55 5.21
CA ALA A 434 19.46 -4.30 3.78
C ALA A 434 18.24 -3.53 3.24
N TRP A 435 17.03 -3.89 3.63
CA TRP A 435 15.81 -3.15 3.25
C TRP A 435 15.78 -1.73 3.81
N ALA A 436 16.24 -1.51 5.05
CA ALA A 436 16.33 -0.17 5.63
C ALA A 436 17.26 0.74 4.84
N ILE A 437 18.44 0.24 4.47
CA ILE A 437 19.41 0.95 3.62
C ILE A 437 18.81 1.20 2.24
N GLN A 438 18.20 0.21 1.62
CA GLN A 438 17.55 0.34 0.32
C GLN A 438 16.45 1.41 0.35
N GLY A 439 15.61 1.43 1.38
CA GLY A 439 14.56 2.44 1.56
C GLY A 439 15.14 3.86 1.61
N ALA A 440 16.22 4.07 2.36
CA ALA A 440 16.88 5.37 2.45
C ALA A 440 17.51 5.80 1.12
N ILE A 441 18.13 4.87 0.38
CA ILE A 441 18.68 5.12 -0.97
C ILE A 441 17.56 5.50 -1.94
N LEU A 442 16.41 4.83 -1.89
CA LEU A 442 15.27 5.15 -2.76
C LEU A 442 14.71 6.55 -2.48
N ILE A 443 14.61 6.98 -1.21
CA ILE A 443 14.25 8.37 -0.88
C ILE A 443 15.27 9.34 -1.47
N TRP A 444 16.56 9.12 -1.25
CA TRP A 444 17.60 9.97 -1.80
C TRP A 444 17.52 10.04 -3.32
N LEU A 445 17.45 8.90 -4.00
CA LEU A 445 17.36 8.83 -5.47
C LEU A 445 16.10 9.53 -5.99
N SER A 446 14.96 9.38 -5.30
CA SER A 446 13.71 10.05 -5.68
C SER A 446 13.81 11.58 -5.65
N LEU A 447 14.57 12.13 -4.70
CA LEU A 447 14.78 13.57 -4.55
C LEU A 447 15.80 14.11 -5.57
N VAL A 448 16.81 13.29 -5.92
CA VAL A 448 17.80 13.65 -6.96
C VAL A 448 17.17 13.62 -8.35
N THR A 449 16.36 12.58 -8.65
CA THR A 449 15.73 12.39 -9.97
C THR A 449 14.38 13.09 -10.12
N ASP A 450 13.86 13.68 -9.04
CA ASP A 450 12.53 14.29 -8.95
C ASP A 450 11.38 13.37 -9.39
N ARG A 451 11.46 12.08 -8.99
CA ARG A 451 10.48 11.05 -9.36
C ARG A 451 9.68 10.58 -8.13
N PRO A 452 8.40 11.01 -7.98
CA PRO A 452 7.58 10.66 -6.81
C PRO A 452 7.29 9.15 -6.69
N VAL A 453 7.31 8.42 -7.80
CA VAL A 453 7.09 6.96 -7.80
C VAL A 453 8.13 6.22 -6.96
N LEU A 454 9.40 6.65 -6.97
CA LEU A 454 10.45 6.07 -6.13
C LEU A 454 10.18 6.27 -4.64
N ARG A 455 9.53 7.39 -4.27
CA ARG A 455 9.12 7.64 -2.87
C ARG A 455 8.06 6.67 -2.42
N ILE A 456 7.10 6.35 -3.29
CA ILE A 456 6.05 5.36 -2.99
C ILE A 456 6.66 3.97 -2.78
N PHE A 457 7.59 3.54 -3.64
CA PHE A 457 8.32 2.28 -3.44
C PHE A 457 9.12 2.27 -2.14
N SER A 458 9.82 3.35 -1.83
CA SER A 458 10.54 3.49 -0.56
C SER A 458 9.62 3.36 0.65
N LEU A 459 8.42 3.97 0.61
CA LEU A 459 7.42 3.82 1.67
C LEU A 459 7.03 2.35 1.87
N GLY A 460 6.80 1.61 0.78
CA GLY A 460 6.52 0.17 0.83
C GLY A 460 7.65 -0.62 1.50
N VAL A 461 8.91 -0.31 1.15
CA VAL A 461 10.09 -0.94 1.77
C VAL A 461 10.17 -0.60 3.27
N PHE A 462 9.97 0.66 3.68
CA PHE A 462 9.97 1.02 5.10
C PHE A 462 8.81 0.41 5.89
N VAL A 463 7.65 0.18 5.26
CA VAL A 463 6.55 -0.59 5.88
C VAL A 463 6.98 -2.04 6.12
N ALA A 464 7.66 -2.67 5.17
CA ALA A 464 8.20 -4.02 5.33
C ALA A 464 9.27 -4.07 6.45
N VAL A 465 10.18 -3.08 6.51
CA VAL A 465 11.15 -2.92 7.61
C VAL A 465 10.44 -2.80 8.95
N ALA A 466 9.43 -1.93 9.05
CA ALA A 466 8.68 -1.73 10.28
C ALA A 466 7.97 -3.02 10.74
N ALA A 467 7.35 -3.73 9.81
CA ALA A 467 6.70 -5.01 10.10
C ALA A 467 7.71 -6.06 10.60
N ARG A 468 8.87 -6.20 9.95
CA ARG A 468 9.90 -7.14 10.39
C ARG A 468 10.49 -6.80 11.75
N LEU A 469 10.79 -5.51 12.01
CA LEU A 469 11.31 -5.07 13.31
C LEU A 469 10.38 -5.47 14.47
N VAL A 470 9.04 -5.38 14.25
CA VAL A 470 8.04 -5.73 15.28
C VAL A 470 7.83 -7.23 15.38
N ILE A 471 7.70 -7.94 14.24
CA ILE A 471 7.23 -9.34 14.21
C ILE A 471 8.39 -10.31 14.41
N PHE A 472 9.54 -10.05 13.80
CA PHE A 472 10.68 -10.99 13.78
C PHE A 472 11.86 -10.50 14.60
N ASP A 473 12.40 -9.30 14.30
CA ASP A 473 13.68 -8.87 14.84
C ASP A 473 13.63 -8.51 16.35
N THR A 474 12.44 -8.25 16.90
CA THR A 474 12.24 -8.05 18.35
C THR A 474 12.48 -9.34 19.14
N PHE A 475 12.13 -10.50 18.57
CA PHE A 475 12.12 -11.80 19.23
C PHE A 475 13.31 -12.70 18.83
N VAL A 476 14.37 -12.14 18.23
CA VAL A 476 15.56 -12.91 17.87
C VAL A 476 16.24 -13.42 19.13
N GLU A 477 16.28 -14.74 19.27
CA GLU A 477 17.08 -15.42 20.29
C GLU A 477 18.55 -15.42 19.86
N THR A 478 19.44 -14.96 20.72
CA THR A 478 20.89 -14.95 20.48
C THR A 478 21.56 -15.97 21.35
N ASP A 479 22.29 -16.91 20.79
CA ASP A 479 23.01 -17.98 21.52
C ASP A 479 23.98 -17.42 22.56
N PHE A 480 24.60 -16.26 22.30
CA PHE A 480 25.46 -15.53 23.19
C PHE A 480 24.98 -14.08 23.37
N TYR A 481 24.06 -13.87 24.29
CA TYR A 481 23.58 -12.55 24.61
C TYR A 481 24.65 -11.64 25.21
N ARG A 482 24.98 -10.55 24.53
CA ARG A 482 25.82 -9.46 25.08
C ARG A 482 24.97 -8.17 25.06
N PRO A 483 24.77 -7.52 26.22
CA PRO A 483 24.00 -6.27 26.27
C PRO A 483 24.59 -5.24 25.31
N PHE A 484 23.74 -4.60 24.51
CA PHE A 484 24.06 -3.59 23.50
C PHE A 484 24.95 -4.03 22.32
N PHE A 485 25.63 -5.17 22.38
CA PHE A 485 26.51 -5.71 21.32
C PHE A 485 25.94 -7.00 20.75
N ASN A 486 24.74 -6.97 20.29
CA ASN A 486 24.04 -8.10 19.66
C ASN A 486 23.43 -7.70 18.31
N GLU A 487 23.06 -8.71 17.52
CA GLU A 487 22.53 -8.55 16.17
C GLU A 487 21.23 -7.73 16.15
N ARG A 488 20.36 -7.90 17.15
CA ARG A 488 19.12 -7.14 17.27
C ARG A 488 19.39 -5.64 17.41
N VAL A 489 20.28 -5.24 18.32
CA VAL A 489 20.63 -3.80 18.51
C VAL A 489 21.21 -3.21 17.25
N LEU A 490 22.07 -3.94 16.53
CA LEU A 490 22.62 -3.49 15.25
C LEU A 490 21.52 -3.27 14.21
N THR A 491 20.55 -4.19 14.12
CA THR A 491 19.41 -4.11 13.20
C THR A 491 18.54 -2.90 13.50
N PHE A 492 18.19 -2.70 14.76
CA PHE A 492 17.43 -1.52 15.18
C PHE A 492 18.22 -0.23 14.91
N LEU A 493 19.50 -0.19 15.22
CA LEU A 493 20.34 0.99 15.00
C LEU A 493 20.40 1.39 13.53
N ILE A 494 20.70 0.45 12.63
CA ILE A 494 20.77 0.70 11.19
C ILE A 494 19.40 1.15 10.66
N SER A 495 18.35 0.49 11.07
CA SER A 495 16.98 0.82 10.64
C SER A 495 16.55 2.21 11.13
N ILE A 496 16.83 2.55 12.38
CA ILE A 496 16.53 3.85 12.98
C ILE A 496 17.33 4.96 12.27
N VAL A 497 18.60 4.74 12.01
CA VAL A 497 19.44 5.70 11.27
C VAL A 497 18.90 5.92 9.86
N ALA A 498 18.52 4.85 9.15
CA ALA A 498 17.92 4.93 7.82
C ALA A 498 16.60 5.72 7.83
N ILE A 499 15.73 5.48 8.82
CA ILE A 499 14.46 6.20 9.00
C ILE A 499 14.69 7.68 9.27
N TYR A 500 15.62 8.03 10.18
CA TYR A 500 15.94 9.44 10.45
C TYR A 500 16.63 10.13 9.28
N LEU A 501 17.48 9.41 8.53
CA LEU A 501 18.08 9.92 7.29
C LEU A 501 17.00 10.25 6.26
N ALA A 502 16.03 9.34 6.06
CA ALA A 502 14.89 9.57 5.18
C ALA A 502 14.07 10.79 5.63
N ALA A 503 13.78 10.92 6.93
CA ALA A 503 13.10 12.08 7.50
C ALA A 503 13.85 13.39 7.24
N TYR A 504 15.17 13.38 7.44
CA TYR A 504 16.03 14.53 7.20
C TYR A 504 16.06 14.94 5.73
N LEU A 505 16.24 13.99 4.81
CA LEU A 505 16.27 14.24 3.37
C LEU A 505 14.93 14.82 2.87
N LEU A 506 13.80 14.27 3.30
CA LEU A 506 12.46 14.78 2.96
C LEU A 506 12.24 16.19 3.52
N LYS A 507 12.73 16.49 4.72
CA LYS A 507 12.62 17.81 5.31
C LYS A 507 13.49 18.83 4.58
N ARG A 508 14.70 18.44 4.18
CA ARG A 508 15.65 19.30 3.46
C ARG A 508 15.12 19.73 2.09
N GLU A 509 14.57 18.80 1.35
CA GLU A 509 14.10 19.00 -0.04
C GLU A 509 12.56 19.19 -0.10
N HIS A 510 11.95 19.78 0.92
CA HIS A 510 10.50 19.94 1.05
C HIS A 510 9.84 20.66 -0.15
N ARG A 511 10.59 21.48 -0.90
CA ARG A 511 10.10 22.19 -2.09
C ARG A 511 9.78 21.27 -3.26
N LYS A 512 10.36 20.07 -3.32
CA LYS A 512 10.13 19.05 -4.34
C LYS A 512 8.98 18.08 -4.01
N LEU A 513 8.33 18.27 -2.86
CA LEU A 513 7.31 17.38 -2.35
C LEU A 513 5.91 17.83 -2.79
N ALA A 514 5.05 16.88 -3.15
CA ALA A 514 3.63 17.12 -3.37
C ALA A 514 2.93 17.47 -2.03
N VAL A 515 1.76 18.09 -2.09
CA VAL A 515 1.03 18.55 -0.89
C VAL A 515 0.80 17.42 0.12
N TRP A 516 0.46 16.21 -0.32
CA TRP A 516 0.25 15.05 0.54
C TRP A 516 1.55 14.50 1.14
N GLU A 517 2.71 14.74 0.51
CA GLU A 517 4.03 14.29 0.95
C GLU A 517 4.65 15.20 2.03
N LEU A 518 4.13 16.41 2.22
CA LEU A 518 4.69 17.38 3.17
C LEU A 518 4.72 16.85 4.62
N HIS A 519 3.80 15.95 4.96
CA HIS A 519 3.74 15.34 6.29
C HIS A 519 4.63 14.10 6.45
N LEU A 520 5.22 13.57 5.35
CA LEU A 520 6.04 12.35 5.40
C LEU A 520 7.27 12.50 6.31
N SER A 521 7.94 13.64 6.28
CA SER A 521 9.09 13.88 7.17
C SER A 521 8.69 13.77 8.65
N SER A 522 7.52 14.31 9.01
CA SER A 522 6.99 14.23 10.38
C SER A 522 6.61 12.79 10.75
N LEU A 523 6.02 12.05 9.84
CA LEU A 523 5.71 10.63 10.01
C LEU A 523 7.00 9.81 10.25
N PHE A 524 8.04 10.00 9.44
CA PHE A 524 9.32 9.31 9.61
C PHE A 524 10.00 9.67 10.93
N TYR A 525 9.93 10.93 11.39
CA TYR A 525 10.40 11.29 12.74
C TYR A 525 9.59 10.56 13.82
N GLY A 526 8.27 10.41 13.66
CA GLY A 526 7.43 9.64 14.57
C GLY A 526 7.81 8.18 14.64
N VAL A 527 7.94 7.54 13.48
CA VAL A 527 8.33 6.13 13.34
C VAL A 527 9.74 5.88 13.89
N GLY A 528 10.70 6.77 13.60
CA GLY A 528 12.06 6.67 14.16
C GLY A 528 12.09 6.77 15.68
N ASN A 529 11.31 7.70 16.26
CA ASN A 529 11.17 7.79 17.73
C ASN A 529 10.50 6.55 18.33
N PHE A 530 9.48 6.01 17.70
CA PHE A 530 8.82 4.78 18.13
C PHE A 530 9.80 3.61 18.17
N PHE A 531 10.54 3.36 17.08
CA PHE A 531 11.50 2.25 17.03
C PHE A 531 12.71 2.47 17.92
N THR A 532 13.12 3.70 18.19
CA THR A 532 14.17 3.99 19.17
C THR A 532 13.74 3.56 20.56
N LEU A 533 12.53 3.95 20.98
CA LEU A 533 12.00 3.55 22.29
C LEU A 533 11.71 2.05 22.35
N TRP A 534 11.17 1.47 21.27
CA TRP A 534 10.88 0.04 21.16
C TRP A 534 12.15 -0.81 21.25
N GLY A 535 13.20 -0.49 20.50
CA GLY A 535 14.48 -1.20 20.52
C GLY A 535 15.16 -1.15 21.87
N LEU A 536 15.19 0.02 22.53
CA LEU A 536 15.70 0.16 23.89
C LEU A 536 14.88 -0.68 24.90
N SER A 537 13.55 -0.73 24.71
CA SER A 537 12.68 -1.53 25.57
C SER A 537 12.91 -3.02 25.38
N ALA A 538 13.03 -3.47 24.13
CA ALA A 538 13.32 -4.86 23.80
C ALA A 538 14.67 -5.31 24.38
N GLU A 539 15.67 -4.42 24.39
CA GLU A 539 16.99 -4.74 24.93
C GLU A 539 16.96 -4.93 26.45
N ILE A 540 16.23 -4.07 27.18
CA ILE A 540 16.05 -4.25 28.63
C ILE A 540 15.34 -5.58 28.92
N ILE A 541 14.23 -5.87 28.25
CA ILE A 541 13.49 -7.12 28.47
C ILE A 541 14.39 -8.33 28.24
N SER A 542 15.11 -8.36 27.12
CA SER A 542 15.98 -9.48 26.78
C SER A 542 17.17 -9.65 27.75
N TYR A 543 17.66 -8.55 28.33
CA TYR A 543 18.67 -8.65 29.38
C TYR A 543 18.14 -9.43 30.59
N PHE A 544 16.91 -9.18 31.00
CA PHE A 544 16.29 -9.87 32.11
C PHE A 544 15.86 -11.29 31.77
N ASP A 545 15.35 -11.53 30.57
CA ASP A 545 14.99 -12.88 30.08
C ASP A 545 16.22 -13.78 29.99
N ASN A 546 17.35 -13.26 29.51
CA ASN A 546 18.60 -14.05 29.44
C ASN A 546 19.17 -14.34 30.81
N LYS A 547 19.09 -13.41 31.76
CA LYS A 547 19.51 -13.64 33.13
C LYS A 547 18.68 -14.71 33.82
N GLU A 548 17.43 -14.85 33.42
CA GLU A 548 16.50 -15.89 33.87
C GLU A 548 16.91 -17.27 33.38
N SER A 549 17.33 -17.42 32.13
CA SER A 549 17.73 -18.72 31.56
C SER A 549 18.99 -19.30 32.17
N VAL A 550 19.87 -18.44 32.69
CA VAL A 550 21.16 -18.86 33.31
C VAL A 550 21.03 -19.29 34.79
N THR A 551 20.01 -18.75 35.50
CA THR A 551 19.79 -19.07 36.92
C THR A 551 18.53 -19.93 37.06
N ALA A 552 18.69 -21.26 37.04
CA ALA A 552 17.61 -22.25 37.18
C ALA A 552 16.93 -22.31 38.58
N THR A 553 16.68 -21.16 39.22
CA THR A 553 16.07 -21.07 40.55
C THR A 553 14.70 -20.44 40.51
N PRO A 554 13.77 -20.68 41.48
CA PRO A 554 12.39 -20.14 41.46
C PRO A 554 12.25 -18.61 41.46
N SER A 555 13.36 -17.86 41.54
CA SER A 555 13.44 -16.41 41.39
C SER A 555 13.20 -15.88 39.95
N VAL A 556 12.88 -16.78 39.04
CA VAL A 556 12.76 -16.60 37.58
C VAL A 556 11.71 -15.56 37.22
N LYS A 557 10.49 -15.63 37.78
CA LYS A 557 9.40 -14.69 37.51
C LYS A 557 9.71 -13.26 37.98
N VAL A 558 10.48 -13.15 39.06
CA VAL A 558 10.87 -11.86 39.66
C VAL A 558 11.77 -11.02 38.74
N ASN A 559 12.67 -11.65 37.99
CA ASN A 559 13.61 -10.94 37.11
C ASN A 559 12.87 -10.33 35.87
N ARG A 560 11.97 -11.06 35.25
CA ARG A 560 11.24 -10.61 34.08
C ARG A 560 10.32 -9.43 34.41
N ASP A 561 9.59 -9.53 35.51
CA ASP A 561 8.68 -8.47 35.97
C ASP A 561 9.45 -7.19 36.33
N LEU A 562 10.65 -7.34 36.90
CA LEU A 562 11.59 -6.25 37.16
C LEU A 562 12.00 -5.56 35.84
N GLY A 563 12.29 -6.34 34.79
CA GLY A 563 12.58 -5.81 33.45
C GLY A 563 11.46 -4.90 32.94
N PHE A 564 10.21 -5.35 33.05
CA PHE A 564 9.04 -4.54 32.64
C PHE A 564 8.87 -3.26 33.45
N VAL A 565 9.09 -3.30 34.77
CA VAL A 565 8.99 -2.10 35.62
C VAL A 565 10.09 -1.10 35.29
N LEU A 566 11.31 -1.55 34.94
CA LEU A 566 12.42 -0.68 34.57
C LEU A 566 12.22 0.01 33.20
N LEU A 567 11.27 -0.43 32.38
CA LEU A 567 10.90 0.31 31.17
C LEU A 567 10.31 1.69 31.51
N THR A 568 9.63 1.84 32.65
CA THR A 568 8.99 3.10 33.01
C THR A 568 9.97 4.24 33.23
N PRO A 569 11.05 4.09 34.03
CA PRO A 569 12.08 5.11 34.12
C PRO A 569 12.81 5.35 32.79
N LEU A 570 13.03 4.31 31.97
CA LEU A 570 13.58 4.47 30.63
C LEU A 570 12.68 5.37 29.77
N TRP A 571 11.38 5.09 29.70
CA TRP A 571 10.44 5.87 28.91
C TRP A 571 10.28 7.30 29.42
N ALA A 572 10.34 7.50 30.75
CA ALA A 572 10.35 8.83 31.37
C ALA A 572 11.58 9.64 30.97
N LEU A 573 12.76 9.03 31.05
CA LEU A 573 14.02 9.65 30.64
C LEU A 573 14.04 9.95 29.14
N TYR A 574 13.57 9.01 28.33
CA TYR A 574 13.45 9.20 26.89
C TYR A 574 12.54 10.37 26.52
N SER A 575 11.33 10.42 27.12
CA SER A 575 10.38 11.52 26.88
C SER A 575 10.97 12.89 27.26
N PHE A 576 11.69 12.95 28.39
CA PHE A 576 12.41 14.14 28.85
C PHE A 576 13.51 14.56 27.88
N ILE A 577 14.31 13.60 27.36
CA ILE A 577 15.36 13.88 26.38
C ILE A 577 14.75 14.43 25.09
N VAL A 578 13.70 13.76 24.56
CA VAL A 578 13.04 14.18 23.32
C VAL A 578 12.44 15.57 23.47
N ILE A 579 11.77 15.88 24.58
CA ILE A 579 11.25 17.23 24.89
C ILE A 579 12.41 18.23 24.95
N SER A 580 13.51 17.92 25.62
CA SER A 580 14.66 18.80 25.78
C SER A 580 15.32 19.10 24.42
N VAL A 581 15.56 18.07 23.61
CA VAL A 581 16.11 18.23 22.24
C VAL A 581 15.16 19.01 21.35
N SER A 582 13.85 18.78 21.49
CA SER A 582 12.82 19.48 20.70
C SER A 582 12.77 20.98 20.98
N ILE A 583 13.01 21.37 22.22
CA ILE A 583 13.11 22.76 22.64
C ILE A 583 14.40 23.40 22.06
N PHE A 584 15.52 22.70 22.18
CA PHE A 584 16.79 23.16 21.64
C PHE A 584 16.78 23.32 20.11
N ARG A 585 16.10 22.40 19.40
CA ARG A 585 16.00 22.39 17.92
C ARG A 585 14.78 23.16 17.38
N ASP A 586 13.97 23.75 18.22
CA ASP A 586 12.69 24.40 17.91
C ASP A 586 11.81 23.56 16.99
N SER A 587 11.72 22.27 17.27
CA SER A 587 10.96 21.32 16.45
C SER A 587 9.63 20.98 17.09
N ARG A 588 8.52 21.46 16.49
CA ARG A 588 7.14 21.17 16.94
C ARG A 588 6.81 19.70 16.96
N VAL A 589 7.23 18.97 15.92
CA VAL A 589 6.97 17.54 15.79
C VAL A 589 7.61 16.76 16.94
N LEU A 590 8.89 17.04 17.24
CA LEU A 590 9.59 16.40 18.35
C LEU A 590 8.97 16.77 19.71
N ARG A 591 8.50 18.03 19.88
CA ARG A 591 7.79 18.43 21.11
C ARG A 591 6.54 17.59 21.33
N LEU A 592 5.71 17.43 20.28
CA LEU A 592 4.49 16.63 20.36
C LEU A 592 4.80 15.16 20.67
N LEU A 593 5.80 14.58 19.97
CA LEU A 593 6.22 13.19 20.19
C LEU A 593 6.71 12.95 21.63
N GLY A 594 7.50 13.88 22.17
CA GLY A 594 7.95 13.81 23.56
C GLY A 594 6.81 13.86 24.57
N VAL A 595 5.80 14.69 24.32
CA VAL A 595 4.60 14.78 25.17
C VAL A 595 3.77 13.50 25.08
N ILE A 596 3.60 12.95 23.88
CA ILE A 596 2.89 11.66 23.69
C ILE A 596 3.64 10.55 24.43
N ALA A 597 4.95 10.47 24.31
CA ALA A 597 5.76 9.50 25.04
C ALA A 597 5.60 9.64 26.57
N ALA A 598 5.54 10.86 27.08
CA ALA A 598 5.31 11.13 28.50
C ALA A 598 3.91 10.66 28.95
N ILE A 599 2.86 10.89 28.17
CA ILE A 599 1.51 10.41 28.46
C ILE A 599 1.47 8.88 28.46
N VAL A 600 2.06 8.25 27.47
CA VAL A 600 2.13 6.78 27.36
C VAL A 600 2.90 6.18 28.55
N THR A 601 3.97 6.84 29.00
CA THR A 601 4.74 6.43 30.20
C THR A 601 3.86 6.44 31.45
N VAL A 602 3.09 7.51 31.66
CA VAL A 602 2.16 7.58 32.80
C VAL A 602 1.06 6.52 32.70
N LEU A 603 0.52 6.34 31.51
CA LEU A 603 -0.51 5.31 31.26
C LEU A 603 0.05 3.90 31.59
N LYS A 604 1.26 3.57 31.12
CA LYS A 604 1.93 2.32 31.46
C LYS A 604 2.11 2.13 32.96
N LEU A 605 2.60 3.16 33.65
CA LEU A 605 2.81 3.12 35.10
C LEU A 605 1.49 2.85 35.85
N VAL A 606 0.42 3.54 35.45
CA VAL A 606 -0.90 3.41 36.10
C VAL A 606 -1.54 2.06 35.82
N THR A 607 -1.40 1.53 34.61
CA THR A 607 -2.05 0.26 34.22
C THR A 607 -1.15 -0.95 34.46
N LEU A 608 -0.05 -1.06 33.73
CA LEU A 608 0.78 -2.27 33.73
C LEU A 608 1.59 -2.43 35.02
N ASP A 609 2.30 -1.38 35.45
CA ASP A 609 3.18 -1.50 36.61
C ASP A 609 2.42 -1.62 37.94
N SER A 610 1.17 -1.11 37.96
CA SER A 610 0.36 -1.14 39.20
C SER A 610 -0.44 -2.44 39.34
N PHE A 611 -0.97 -2.99 38.22
CA PHE A 611 -1.93 -4.12 38.26
C PHE A 611 -1.35 -5.43 37.75
N VAL A 612 -0.39 -5.40 36.81
CA VAL A 612 0.15 -6.64 36.20
C VAL A 612 1.45 -7.07 36.87
N PHE A 613 2.32 -6.12 37.22
CA PHE A 613 3.65 -6.39 37.75
C PHE A 613 3.76 -6.01 39.25
N GLY A 614 2.67 -6.05 39.97
CA GLY A 614 2.57 -5.55 41.37
C GLY A 614 3.20 -6.44 42.45
N ASP A 615 3.40 -7.73 42.20
CA ASP A 615 3.58 -8.75 43.26
C ASP A 615 5.02 -9.23 43.47
N VAL A 616 6.05 -8.42 43.19
CA VAL A 616 7.37 -8.92 42.87
C VAL A 616 8.38 -8.89 44.01
N GLN A 617 8.08 -8.73 45.32
CA GLN A 617 9.17 -8.65 46.31
C GLN A 617 9.02 -9.54 47.52
N GLU A 618 10.01 -10.40 47.73
CA GLU A 618 10.24 -11.12 48.98
C GLU A 618 10.62 -10.17 50.16
N THR A 619 11.15 -8.98 49.85
CA THR A 619 11.49 -7.94 50.83
C THR A 619 10.98 -6.58 50.40
N PHE A 620 9.98 -6.08 51.08
CA PHE A 620 9.41 -4.75 50.83
C PHE A 620 10.00 -3.69 51.75
N ILE A 621 10.59 -2.64 51.21
CA ILE A 621 11.05 -1.47 51.93
C ILE A 621 10.23 -0.25 51.48
N LEU A 622 9.53 0.37 52.40
CA LEU A 622 8.69 1.53 52.14
C LEU A 622 9.50 2.67 51.50
N PHE A 623 9.02 3.21 50.38
CA PHE A 623 9.62 4.29 49.57
C PHE A 623 10.99 3.96 48.91
N LEU A 624 11.57 2.79 49.15
CA LEU A 624 12.84 2.38 48.56
C LEU A 624 12.72 1.15 47.66
N ASN A 625 11.52 0.90 47.14
CA ASN A 625 11.27 -0.15 46.15
C ASN A 625 11.35 0.38 44.71
N VAL A 626 11.58 -0.52 43.76
CA VAL A 626 11.78 -0.17 42.35
C VAL A 626 10.61 0.55 41.74
N HIS A 627 9.38 0.18 42.11
CA HIS A 627 8.14 0.82 41.61
C HIS A 627 8.00 2.26 42.03
N PHE A 628 8.29 2.55 43.34
CA PHE A 628 8.21 3.92 43.85
C PHE A 628 9.33 4.79 43.26
N LEU A 629 10.55 4.25 43.13
CA LEU A 629 11.66 4.96 42.48
C LEU A 629 11.37 5.23 41.00
N ALA A 630 10.76 4.28 40.27
CA ALA A 630 10.33 4.47 38.91
C ALA A 630 9.29 5.61 38.79
N ALA A 631 8.30 5.63 39.67
CA ALA A 631 7.30 6.70 39.71
C ALA A 631 7.92 8.08 40.05
N LEU A 632 8.89 8.13 40.96
CA LEU A 632 9.64 9.37 41.26
C LEU A 632 10.39 9.88 40.03
N MET A 633 11.03 9.00 39.24
CA MET A 633 11.69 9.39 37.99
C MET A 633 10.71 9.96 36.98
N VAL A 634 9.48 9.38 36.87
CA VAL A 634 8.42 9.92 36.02
C VAL A 634 8.01 11.33 36.49
N ILE A 635 7.75 11.52 37.79
CA ILE A 635 7.37 12.81 38.35
C ILE A 635 8.46 13.86 38.08
N PHE A 636 9.73 13.49 38.27
CA PHE A 636 10.88 14.36 38.05
C PHE A 636 10.98 14.76 36.57
N ALA A 637 10.91 13.79 35.65
CA ALA A 637 10.96 14.02 34.22
C ALA A 637 9.82 14.94 33.73
N LEU A 638 8.60 14.70 34.20
CA LEU A 638 7.44 15.52 33.88
C LEU A 638 7.56 16.95 34.44
N SER A 639 8.01 17.09 35.69
CA SER A 639 8.15 18.39 36.37
C SER A 639 9.19 19.27 35.70
N ILE A 640 10.36 18.70 35.36
CA ILE A 640 11.41 19.44 34.65
C ILE A 640 10.97 19.78 33.23
N SER A 641 10.31 18.86 32.54
CA SER A 641 9.76 19.13 31.20
C SER A 641 8.75 20.25 31.24
N ALA A 642 7.85 20.27 32.22
CA ALA A 642 6.90 21.35 32.44
C ALA A 642 7.61 22.69 32.71
N TYR A 643 8.64 22.69 33.57
CA TYR A 643 9.43 23.89 33.85
C TYR A 643 10.13 24.44 32.61
N LYS A 644 10.70 23.56 31.76
CA LYS A 644 11.29 23.96 30.46
C LYS A 644 10.25 24.58 29.53
N TYR A 645 9.06 24.02 29.44
CA TYR A 645 7.97 24.62 28.66
C TYR A 645 7.54 26.00 29.19
N LEU A 646 7.53 26.19 30.50
CA LEU A 646 7.19 27.47 31.10
C LEU A 646 8.21 28.58 30.74
N ARG A 647 9.50 28.21 30.58
CA ARG A 647 10.57 29.12 30.21
C ARG A 647 10.71 29.37 28.71
N LEU A 648 9.99 28.63 27.87
CA LEU A 648 9.94 28.87 26.42
C LEU A 648 9.26 30.22 26.13
N GLY A 649 10.07 31.23 25.83
CA GLY A 649 9.59 32.52 25.34
C GLY A 649 9.17 32.54 23.87
N ILE A 650 8.91 31.37 23.26
CA ILE A 650 8.63 31.18 21.84
C ILE A 650 7.12 31.31 21.60
N GLU A 651 6.72 31.80 20.42
CA GLU A 651 5.32 31.78 19.99
C GLU A 651 4.79 30.34 19.88
N LEU A 652 4.13 29.90 20.97
CA LEU A 652 3.53 28.57 21.05
C LEU A 652 2.19 28.58 20.32
N MET A 653 1.90 27.48 19.62
CA MET A 653 0.54 27.27 19.08
C MET A 653 -0.52 27.26 20.20
N PRO A 654 -1.79 27.56 19.89
CA PRO A 654 -2.87 27.54 20.90
C PRO A 654 -2.91 26.28 21.75
N ILE A 655 -2.66 25.12 21.15
CA ILE A 655 -2.62 23.80 21.83
C ILE A 655 -1.37 23.68 22.70
N GLU A 656 -0.21 24.13 22.25
CA GLU A 656 1.06 24.04 23.00
C GLU A 656 1.05 24.87 24.28
N LYS A 657 0.24 25.92 24.35
CA LYS A 657 0.05 26.73 25.56
C LYS A 657 -0.51 25.93 26.75
N TYR A 658 -1.17 24.81 26.47
CA TYR A 658 -1.73 23.93 27.50
C TYR A 658 -0.76 22.83 27.93
N VAL A 659 0.32 22.55 27.18
CA VAL A 659 1.25 21.44 27.46
C VAL A 659 1.87 21.55 28.84
N PHE A 660 2.29 22.75 29.26
CA PHE A 660 2.77 22.97 30.63
C PHE A 660 1.75 22.49 31.68
N ARG A 661 0.47 22.83 31.48
CA ARG A 661 -0.60 22.45 32.42
C ARG A 661 -0.84 20.94 32.41
N ILE A 662 -0.78 20.33 31.23
CA ILE A 662 -0.91 18.87 31.07
C ILE A 662 0.22 18.14 31.79
N LEU A 663 1.48 18.52 31.55
CA LEU A 663 2.63 17.89 32.16
C LEU A 663 2.65 18.01 33.69
N ILE A 664 2.32 19.19 34.24
CA ILE A 664 2.28 19.39 35.70
C ILE A 664 1.08 18.67 36.34
N SER A 665 -0.05 18.57 35.61
CA SER A 665 -1.19 17.80 36.11
C SER A 665 -0.91 16.30 36.09
N LEU A 666 -0.23 15.80 35.07
CA LEU A 666 0.23 14.41 35.02
C LEU A 666 1.24 14.10 36.13
N ALA A 667 2.19 15.00 36.41
CA ALA A 667 3.14 14.84 37.48
C ALA A 667 2.42 14.77 38.86
N ALA A 668 1.46 15.66 39.09
CA ALA A 668 0.63 15.67 40.31
C ALA A 668 -0.20 14.37 40.40
N PHE A 669 -0.85 13.95 39.33
CA PHE A 669 -1.60 12.70 39.28
C PHE A 669 -0.71 11.48 39.56
N THR A 670 0.49 11.41 38.93
CA THR A 670 1.45 10.34 39.19
C THR A 670 1.89 10.31 40.64
N GLY A 671 2.02 11.47 41.31
CA GLY A 671 2.40 11.58 42.71
C GLY A 671 1.37 10.95 43.65
N ILE A 672 0.09 11.27 43.51
CA ILE A 672 -0.95 10.65 44.34
C ILE A 672 -1.11 9.16 44.03
N TRP A 673 -0.98 8.79 42.77
CA TRP A 673 -1.04 7.38 42.34
C TRP A 673 0.09 6.55 42.95
N ALA A 674 1.34 7.04 42.87
CA ALA A 674 2.49 6.39 43.46
C ALA A 674 2.36 6.20 44.98
N LEU A 675 1.95 7.22 45.68
CA LEU A 675 1.70 7.12 47.11
C LEU A 675 0.56 6.15 47.48
N SER A 676 -0.48 6.10 46.65
CA SER A 676 -1.60 5.17 46.87
C SER A 676 -1.16 3.71 46.65
N THR A 677 -0.43 3.44 45.55
CA THR A 677 0.09 2.11 45.26
C THR A 677 1.15 1.67 46.30
N GLU A 678 1.90 2.61 46.84
CA GLU A 678 2.87 2.31 47.91
C GLU A 678 2.19 1.88 49.21
N ILE A 679 1.10 2.55 49.62
CA ILE A 679 0.27 2.12 50.76
C ILE A 679 -0.30 0.73 50.50
N ILE A 680 -0.89 0.49 49.31
CA ILE A 680 -1.48 -0.82 48.99
C ILE A 680 -0.43 -1.94 49.10
N ARG A 681 0.76 -1.73 48.52
CA ARG A 681 1.87 -2.71 48.59
C ARG A 681 2.36 -2.95 50.00
N TYR A 682 2.46 -1.89 50.81
CA TYR A 682 2.84 -2.02 52.22
C TYR A 682 1.89 -2.92 52.99
N PHE A 683 0.60 -2.68 52.86
CA PHE A 683 -0.41 -3.47 53.56
C PHE A 683 -0.54 -4.89 53.00
N ASN A 684 -0.39 -5.11 51.69
CA ASN A 684 -0.32 -6.45 51.11
C ASN A 684 0.92 -7.23 51.61
N TYR A 685 2.06 -6.56 51.77
CA TYR A 685 3.24 -7.18 52.38
C TYR A 685 3.01 -7.53 53.87
N GLN A 686 2.32 -6.66 54.62
CA GLN A 686 1.94 -6.93 56.01
C GLN A 686 0.95 -8.11 56.13
N GLU A 687 0.07 -8.27 55.19
CA GLU A 687 -0.86 -9.42 55.12
C GLU A 687 -0.12 -10.76 55.00
N LEU A 688 0.98 -10.79 54.26
CA LEU A 688 1.82 -11.97 54.06
C LEU A 688 2.76 -12.28 55.24
N THR A 689 3.19 -11.26 55.99
CA THR A 689 4.26 -11.38 56.96
C THR A 689 3.82 -11.24 58.41
N SER A 690 2.61 -10.70 58.68
CA SER A 690 2.07 -10.38 60.01
C SER A 690 1.12 -11.46 60.49
N ALA A 691 1.12 -11.70 61.81
CA ALA A 691 0.17 -12.57 62.51
C ALA A 691 -1.20 -11.86 62.77
N LYS A 692 -1.41 -10.64 62.26
CA LYS A 692 -2.67 -9.91 62.41
C LYS A 692 -3.77 -10.49 61.54
N SER A 693 -5.06 -10.22 61.91
CA SER A 693 -6.17 -10.70 61.08
C SER A 693 -6.19 -9.97 59.72
N VAL A 694 -6.54 -10.68 58.70
CA VAL A 694 -6.66 -10.12 57.32
C VAL A 694 -7.63 -8.94 57.28
N SER A 695 -8.72 -9.01 58.07
CA SER A 695 -9.72 -7.91 58.15
C SER A 695 -9.14 -6.64 58.74
N ASP A 696 -8.33 -6.73 59.80
CA ASP A 696 -7.69 -5.56 60.43
C ASP A 696 -6.72 -4.86 59.48
N ILE A 697 -5.93 -5.64 58.74
CA ILE A 697 -4.98 -5.13 57.73
C ILE A 697 -5.72 -4.43 56.57
N GLU A 698 -6.80 -5.03 56.08
CA GLU A 698 -7.61 -4.43 55.02
C GLU A 698 -8.30 -3.13 55.47
N ASN A 699 -8.87 -3.11 56.69
CA ASN A 699 -9.47 -1.92 57.29
C ASN A 699 -8.43 -0.80 57.46
N ALA A 700 -7.23 -1.11 57.93
CA ALA A 700 -6.12 -0.16 58.05
C ALA A 700 -5.63 0.38 56.70
N LYS A 701 -5.59 -0.47 55.64
CA LYS A 701 -5.26 -0.08 54.26
C LYS A 701 -6.28 0.95 53.75
N GLN A 702 -7.57 0.67 53.85
CA GLN A 702 -8.64 1.54 53.40
C GLN A 702 -8.63 2.90 54.14
N LEU A 703 -8.40 2.89 55.43
CA LEU A 703 -8.27 4.11 56.25
C LEU A 703 -7.06 4.95 55.81
N ALA A 704 -5.88 4.30 55.63
CA ALA A 704 -4.67 4.99 55.20
C ALA A 704 -4.82 5.66 53.86
N LEU A 705 -5.49 5.01 52.86
CA LEU A 705 -5.81 5.60 51.57
C LEU A 705 -6.71 6.83 51.69
N THR A 706 -7.74 6.76 52.48
CA THR A 706 -8.67 7.89 52.72
C THR A 706 -7.96 9.09 53.34
N VAL A 707 -7.10 8.86 54.34
CA VAL A 707 -6.27 9.92 54.97
C VAL A 707 -5.29 10.51 53.93
N LEU A 708 -4.56 9.66 53.17
CA LEU A 708 -3.64 10.12 52.13
C LEU A 708 -4.33 11.04 51.13
N TRP A 709 -5.44 10.61 50.55
CA TRP A 709 -6.16 11.39 49.54
C TRP A 709 -6.68 12.71 50.06
N THR A 710 -7.12 12.72 51.30
CA THR A 710 -7.57 13.93 52.00
C THR A 710 -6.42 14.91 52.22
N MET A 711 -5.28 14.44 52.74
CA MET A 711 -4.08 15.27 52.92
C MET A 711 -3.55 15.83 51.59
N TYR A 712 -3.57 15.03 50.53
CA TYR A 712 -3.15 15.47 49.20
C TYR A 712 -4.10 16.57 48.65
N ALA A 713 -5.39 16.39 48.75
CA ALA A 713 -6.39 17.40 48.38
C ALA A 713 -6.24 18.70 49.13
N ILE A 714 -6.02 18.62 50.46
CA ILE A 714 -5.78 19.79 51.32
C ILE A 714 -4.49 20.50 50.88
N GLY A 715 -3.43 19.76 50.58
CA GLY A 715 -2.18 20.31 50.06
C GLY A 715 -2.41 21.13 48.77
N ILE A 716 -3.21 20.64 47.84
CA ILE A 716 -3.56 21.38 46.61
C ILE A 716 -4.36 22.66 46.94
N VAL A 717 -5.30 22.59 47.89
CA VAL A 717 -6.07 23.79 48.35
C VAL A 717 -5.12 24.83 48.95
N ILE A 718 -4.22 24.42 49.82
CA ILE A 718 -3.22 25.30 50.47
C ILE A 718 -2.33 25.95 49.41
N ILE A 719 -1.79 25.18 48.47
CA ILE A 719 -0.99 25.71 47.37
C ILE A 719 -1.82 26.71 46.53
N GLY A 720 -3.09 26.42 46.27
CA GLY A 720 -4.01 27.30 45.56
C GLY A 720 -4.28 28.62 46.33
N ILE A 721 -4.27 28.57 47.64
CA ILE A 721 -4.38 29.76 48.52
C ILE A 721 -3.09 30.58 48.48
N ILE A 722 -1.90 29.94 48.65
CA ILE A 722 -0.59 30.60 48.63
C ILE A 722 -0.31 31.24 47.27
N ARG A 723 -0.62 30.53 46.21
CA ARG A 723 -0.43 31.00 44.81
C ARG A 723 -1.56 31.96 44.34
N ARG A 724 -2.55 32.24 45.16
CA ARG A 724 -3.71 33.10 44.86
C ARG A 724 -4.47 32.70 43.56
N THR A 725 -4.52 31.41 43.24
CA THR A 725 -5.15 30.90 42.00
C THR A 725 -6.48 30.22 42.30
N SER A 726 -7.60 30.77 41.83
CA SER A 726 -8.95 30.21 42.04
C SER A 726 -9.10 28.80 41.41
N LYS A 727 -8.46 28.57 40.27
CA LYS A 727 -8.52 27.25 39.56
C LYS A 727 -7.89 26.11 40.38
N LEU A 728 -6.72 26.33 41.02
CA LEU A 728 -6.10 25.33 41.88
C LEU A 728 -6.93 25.05 43.14
N ARG A 729 -7.54 26.04 43.76
CA ARG A 729 -8.45 25.83 44.89
C ARG A 729 -9.64 24.99 44.50
N LEU A 730 -10.25 25.29 43.33
CA LEU A 730 -11.40 24.53 42.85
C LEU A 730 -11.02 23.07 42.57
N ILE A 731 -9.86 22.83 41.89
CA ILE A 731 -9.34 21.47 41.67
C ILE A 731 -9.12 20.75 43.01
N GLY A 732 -8.50 21.39 44.00
CA GLY A 732 -8.28 20.80 45.30
C GLY A 732 -9.60 20.45 46.03
N LEU A 733 -10.63 21.28 45.93
CA LEU A 733 -11.96 20.97 46.47
C LEU A 733 -12.66 19.81 45.74
N VAL A 734 -12.51 19.73 44.44
CA VAL A 734 -13.02 18.58 43.63
C VAL A 734 -12.30 17.30 44.03
N VAL A 735 -10.96 17.35 44.16
CA VAL A 735 -10.16 16.18 44.60
C VAL A 735 -10.54 15.77 46.02
N LEU A 736 -10.86 16.74 46.93
CA LEU A 736 -11.31 16.49 48.30
C LEU A 736 -12.68 15.78 48.37
N LEU A 737 -13.50 15.96 47.34
CA LEU A 737 -14.78 15.26 47.24
C LEU A 737 -14.59 13.74 47.07
N ILE A 738 -13.48 13.27 46.45
CA ILE A 738 -13.23 11.86 46.24
C ILE A 738 -13.12 11.07 47.54
N PRO A 739 -12.22 11.41 48.50
CA PRO A 739 -12.14 10.69 49.78
C PRO A 739 -13.42 10.86 50.64
N VAL A 740 -14.13 11.99 50.51
CA VAL A 740 -15.42 12.18 51.16
C VAL A 740 -16.44 11.17 50.61
N LEU A 741 -16.60 11.10 49.29
CA LEU A 741 -17.52 10.14 48.66
C LEU A 741 -17.12 8.69 48.97
N LYS A 742 -15.79 8.38 48.91
CA LYS A 742 -15.29 7.05 49.27
C LYS A 742 -15.70 6.67 50.70
N LEU A 743 -15.50 7.56 51.66
CA LEU A 743 -15.89 7.32 53.06
C LEU A 743 -17.40 7.01 53.21
N PHE A 744 -18.26 7.81 52.56
CA PHE A 744 -19.72 7.65 52.68
C PHE A 744 -20.28 6.48 51.84
N ILE A 745 -19.68 6.12 50.72
CA ILE A 745 -20.19 5.08 49.80
C ILE A 745 -19.56 3.72 50.10
N PHE A 746 -18.28 3.67 50.41
CA PHE A 746 -17.54 2.41 50.55
C PHE A 746 -17.16 2.13 52.00
N ASP A 747 -16.47 3.05 52.65
CA ASP A 747 -15.85 2.81 53.96
C ASP A 747 -16.92 2.63 55.06
N VAL A 748 -18.10 3.27 54.97
CA VAL A 748 -19.24 3.10 55.92
C VAL A 748 -19.75 1.66 55.93
N PHE A 749 -19.69 0.95 54.78
CA PHE A 749 -20.24 -0.41 54.65
C PHE A 749 -19.19 -1.50 54.84
N GLN A 750 -17.93 -1.21 54.61
CA GLN A 750 -16.86 -2.20 54.62
C GLN A 750 -15.97 -2.20 55.87
N LEU A 751 -15.78 -1.02 56.52
CA LEU A 751 -14.93 -0.95 57.69
C LEU A 751 -15.64 -1.46 58.95
N GLU A 752 -14.89 -2.11 59.85
CA GLU A 752 -15.35 -2.47 61.18
C GLU A 752 -15.63 -1.20 62.02
N GLN A 753 -16.46 -1.34 63.06
CA GLN A 753 -17.03 -0.21 63.81
C GLN A 753 -15.92 0.74 64.36
N GLU A 754 -14.84 0.19 64.90
CA GLU A 754 -13.71 0.95 65.45
C GLU A 754 -13.01 1.79 64.40
N TYR A 755 -12.69 1.21 63.24
CA TYR A 755 -12.03 1.89 62.13
C TYR A 755 -12.93 2.95 61.49
N ARG A 756 -14.23 2.72 61.43
CA ARG A 756 -15.25 3.68 60.96
C ARG A 756 -15.23 4.94 61.80
N VAL A 757 -15.23 4.83 63.12
CA VAL A 757 -15.20 5.99 64.04
C VAL A 757 -13.91 6.80 63.81
N VAL A 758 -12.76 6.16 63.74
CA VAL A 758 -11.45 6.81 63.49
C VAL A 758 -11.46 7.53 62.14
N ALA A 759 -12.01 6.90 61.10
CA ALA A 759 -12.09 7.49 59.76
C ALA A 759 -12.93 8.75 59.72
N PHE A 760 -14.12 8.76 60.40
CA PHE A 760 -14.97 9.92 60.45
C PHE A 760 -14.38 11.07 61.24
N ILE A 761 -13.73 10.75 62.38
CA ILE A 761 -13.10 11.78 63.24
C ILE A 761 -11.89 12.38 62.51
N ALA A 762 -11.05 11.58 61.89
CA ALA A 762 -9.89 12.07 61.16
C ALA A 762 -10.28 12.93 59.95
N LEU A 763 -11.20 12.43 59.09
CA LEU A 763 -11.68 13.20 57.93
C LEU A 763 -12.43 14.46 58.36
N GLY A 764 -13.33 14.37 59.35
CA GLY A 764 -14.07 15.50 59.87
C GLY A 764 -13.16 16.58 60.46
N GLY A 765 -12.13 16.18 61.25
CA GLY A 765 -11.10 17.09 61.77
C GLY A 765 -10.33 17.80 60.68
N LEU A 766 -9.89 17.04 59.65
CA LEU A 766 -9.16 17.58 58.50
C LEU A 766 -10.03 18.54 57.65
N LEU A 767 -11.32 18.24 57.46
CA LEU A 767 -12.25 19.11 56.75
C LEU A 767 -12.50 20.41 57.54
N LEU A 768 -12.63 20.34 58.86
CA LEU A 768 -12.79 21.52 59.75
C LEU A 768 -11.55 22.41 59.70
N LEU A 769 -10.33 21.84 59.78
CA LEU A 769 -9.08 22.59 59.65
C LEU A 769 -8.96 23.25 58.29
N THR A 770 -9.35 22.55 57.19
CA THR A 770 -9.38 23.11 55.84
C THR A 770 -10.39 24.26 55.74
N GLY A 771 -11.56 24.08 56.26
CA GLY A 771 -12.61 25.14 56.33
C GLY A 771 -12.15 26.35 57.11
N LEU A 772 -11.48 26.16 58.24
CA LEU A 772 -10.89 27.22 59.07
C LEU A 772 -9.79 27.97 58.34
N ALA A 773 -8.86 27.26 57.66
CA ALA A 773 -7.83 27.86 56.83
C ALA A 773 -8.41 28.68 55.67
N TYR A 774 -9.47 28.17 55.05
CA TYR A 774 -10.19 28.87 54.00
C TYR A 774 -10.91 30.13 54.49
N GLN A 775 -11.55 30.09 55.71
CA GLN A 775 -12.19 31.23 56.30
C GLN A 775 -11.22 32.28 56.82
N TRP A 776 -10.06 31.86 57.36
CA TRP A 776 -9.04 32.78 57.87
C TRP A 776 -8.47 33.67 56.77
N LYS A 777 -8.34 33.11 55.55
CA LYS A 777 -7.90 33.84 54.36
C LYS A 777 -9.04 34.48 53.54
N ARG A 778 -10.29 34.45 54.06
CA ARG A 778 -11.51 34.92 53.39
C ARG A 778 -11.46 36.39 52.97
N LYS A 779 -10.83 37.27 53.74
CA LYS A 779 -10.68 38.68 53.40
C LYS A 779 -9.82 38.87 52.16
N GLU A 780 -8.66 38.22 52.11
CA GLU A 780 -7.76 38.28 50.95
C GLU A 780 -8.40 37.59 49.69
N ILE A 781 -9.21 36.57 49.90
CA ILE A 781 -9.93 35.85 48.86
C ILE A 781 -11.09 36.68 48.33
N ARG A 782 -11.79 37.43 49.17
CA ARG A 782 -12.93 38.28 48.80
C ARG A 782 -12.48 39.54 48.07
N GLU A 783 -11.40 40.18 48.50
CA GLU A 783 -10.79 41.34 47.83
C GLU A 783 -10.33 40.94 46.40
N PHE A 784 -9.84 39.73 46.23
CA PHE A 784 -9.45 39.21 44.91
C PHE A 784 -10.64 38.83 44.01
N LEU A 785 -11.76 38.39 44.58
CA LEU A 785 -12.97 38.01 43.81
C LEU A 785 -13.85 39.18 43.42
N ILE A 786 -13.78 40.28 44.19
CA ILE A 786 -14.63 41.46 44.02
C ILE A 786 -13.82 42.67 43.47
N GLY A 787 -12.50 42.63 43.59
CA GLY A 787 -11.62 43.75 43.20
C GLY A 787 -11.35 43.93 41.70
N ASP A 788 -11.76 42.99 40.88
CA ASP A 788 -11.64 43.07 39.40
C ASP A 788 -12.92 43.56 38.68
N VAL A 789 -13.83 44.19 39.42
CA VAL A 789 -15.05 44.86 38.90
C VAL A 789 -15.07 46.32 39.41
N ALA A 790 -14.00 47.07 39.13
CA ALA A 790 -13.99 48.53 39.18
C ALA A 790 -13.12 49.09 38.08
#